data_83ae00b775287dde8dade9379903add4
#
_entry.id   83ae00b775287dde8dade9379903add4
#
_cell.length_a   1.000
_cell.length_b   1.000
_cell.length_c   1.000
_cell.angle_alpha   90.00
_cell.angle_beta   90.00
_cell.angle_gamma   90.00
#
_symmetry.space_group_name_H-M   'P 1'
#
loop_
_entity.id
_entity.type
_entity.pdbx_description
1 polymer ?
#
loop_
_entity_poly.entity_id
_entity_poly.type
_entity_poly.pdbx_seq_one_letter_code
_entity_poly.pdbx_strand_id
1 'polypeptide(L)'
;NQLSVGVYAIAPLRDVQITLSADGQPFYEHTLTLEPGQSWLADVSDNNHARVTMTVTGADGTALLQYKEHIAQELPLPSAAVAPARPEALSNTDELYFIGQHLEQYNHASRYAEDYYRRGLEVDPLDYRNNVALGTLALNRADWALAEHCADKALERAHKLNKNPRDGEASMLLAAAQERQGDDDSAWDNYYKASWSGNCRDAAFWSLARLAMKRQDYAGALEKVEQSLRFNGSNNLAMGLKALALARLDRREQALDYIRQQLVDYPLSYPLYYARWAICQDEATAHALITITGRRGTNACELAGWLTSFGQKDAARGVLELLNSQETLPMLWRASLSDDPQPFIERARACLQNRVRFPNTLDEVQMLQSLEQSAFARYLLGCFWYSKRRYAEAVSCWQFTLAQEADFAPAHRLLGIYAWNKLHDAQQAKQYLSQAVALEPQNARFLFELDYLNKLMAQPAEQRLQRLEASKEIVFQRDDLTVELLSLWNGLGRYDDAAAVLRDRVFHPWEGGEGKATGQYLLNQLHRALAAVQSGDPQTAITQLQQALHYPQNIGEGRLPGQTDNDIWYLLGYCAQLQGHFEESQRYFSRATRGGSTLDAGRYYNDQPVDYLFWQGMAQRKLGDDAEADALFNSFLQWVESHHDNVPDVDFFAVSLPDLVVLDTSAEAKHQQHCLFINALGHLGLGNSAACQRELDELLQLNPAHDKALLLRHAINVRLFQ
;
A
#
# COMPACT_ATOMS: atom_id res chain seq x y z
N ASN A 1 -43.58 18.59 -3.73
CA ASN A 1 -42.41 18.09 -3.05
C ASN A 1 -42.66 16.64 -2.62
N GLN A 2 -41.65 15.81 -2.66
CA GLN A 2 -41.71 14.37 -2.40
C GLN A 2 -40.51 14.00 -1.55
N LEU A 3 -40.73 13.20 -0.51
CA LEU A 3 -39.67 12.64 0.35
C LEU A 3 -39.50 11.18 -0.03
N SER A 4 -38.25 10.77 -0.34
CA SER A 4 -37.91 9.36 -0.49
C SER A 4 -37.45 8.82 0.87
N VAL A 5 -38.17 7.84 1.40
CA VAL A 5 -37.91 7.25 2.71
C VAL A 5 -37.48 5.81 2.52
N GLY A 6 -36.36 5.44 3.17
CA GLY A 6 -35.83 4.08 3.10
C GLY A 6 -35.48 3.53 4.47
N VAL A 7 -35.81 2.25 4.70
CA VAL A 7 -35.43 1.52 5.92
C VAL A 7 -34.87 0.15 5.55
N TYR A 8 -33.81 -0.26 6.20
CA TYR A 8 -33.19 -1.57 6.07
C TYR A 8 -33.00 -2.20 7.46
N ALA A 9 -33.29 -3.49 7.58
CA ALA A 9 -33.08 -4.23 8.82
C ALA A 9 -32.04 -5.34 8.66
N ILE A 10 -31.24 -5.54 9.68
CA ILE A 10 -30.21 -6.62 9.75
C ILE A 10 -30.73 -7.90 10.41
N ALA A 11 -31.93 -7.83 11.00
CA ALA A 11 -32.66 -8.97 11.56
C ALA A 11 -34.12 -8.90 11.15
N PRO A 12 -34.86 -10.04 11.12
CA PRO A 12 -36.30 -10.03 10.84
C PRO A 12 -37.05 -9.23 11.91
N LEU A 13 -37.85 -8.26 11.51
CA LEU A 13 -38.69 -7.43 12.37
C LEU A 13 -40.10 -7.45 11.88
N ARG A 14 -41.03 -7.91 12.73
CA ARG A 14 -42.48 -8.02 12.37
C ARG A 14 -43.27 -6.86 12.97
N ASP A 15 -44.30 -6.45 12.27
CA ASP A 15 -45.26 -5.42 12.69
C ASP A 15 -44.56 -4.12 13.14
N VAL A 16 -43.54 -3.70 12.38
CA VAL A 16 -42.77 -2.46 12.62
C VAL A 16 -43.58 -1.31 12.06
N GLN A 17 -43.76 -0.26 12.85
CA GLN A 17 -44.38 1.00 12.43
C GLN A 17 -43.33 2.04 12.08
N ILE A 18 -43.44 2.59 10.88
CA ILE A 18 -42.65 3.74 10.40
C ILE A 18 -43.54 4.97 10.48
N THR A 19 -43.15 5.98 11.25
CA THR A 19 -43.85 7.24 11.42
C THR A 19 -42.97 8.40 10.95
N LEU A 20 -43.51 9.22 10.06
CA LEU A 20 -42.93 10.51 9.72
C LEU A 20 -43.67 11.62 10.43
N SER A 21 -42.96 12.47 11.12
CA SER A 21 -43.54 13.61 11.85
C SER A 21 -42.80 14.91 11.52
N ALA A 22 -43.55 16.00 11.48
CA ALA A 22 -43.02 17.36 11.40
C ALA A 22 -43.50 18.16 12.59
N ASP A 23 -42.57 18.85 13.27
CA ASP A 23 -42.85 19.61 14.49
C ASP A 23 -43.60 18.79 15.58
N GLY A 24 -43.27 17.50 15.62
CA GLY A 24 -43.90 16.54 16.58
C GLY A 24 -45.29 16.03 16.18
N GLN A 25 -45.84 16.42 15.02
CA GLN A 25 -47.12 15.94 14.50
C GLN A 25 -46.89 14.89 13.40
N PRO A 26 -47.40 13.64 13.56
CA PRO A 26 -47.29 12.64 12.52
C PRO A 26 -48.13 13.00 11.30
N PHE A 27 -47.57 12.82 10.10
CA PHE A 27 -48.26 13.01 8.84
C PHE A 27 -48.20 11.79 7.91
N TYR A 28 -47.41 10.78 8.24
CA TYR A 28 -47.35 9.52 7.54
C TYR A 28 -47.06 8.40 8.53
N GLU A 29 -47.81 7.29 8.39
CA GLU A 29 -47.61 6.09 9.17
C GLU A 29 -47.76 4.85 8.26
N HIS A 30 -46.86 3.88 8.42
CA HIS A 30 -46.87 2.64 7.68
C HIS A 30 -46.40 1.48 8.55
N THR A 31 -47.13 0.38 8.56
CA THR A 31 -46.75 -0.83 9.30
C THR A 31 -46.37 -1.92 8.31
N LEU A 32 -45.24 -2.59 8.55
CA LEU A 32 -44.69 -3.61 7.67
C LEU A 32 -43.83 -4.62 8.42
N THR A 33 -43.47 -5.69 7.74
CA THR A 33 -42.42 -6.62 8.16
C THR A 33 -41.13 -6.29 7.39
N LEU A 34 -40.01 -6.20 8.08
CA LEU A 34 -38.67 -5.98 7.50
C LEU A 34 -37.87 -7.28 7.58
N GLU A 35 -37.29 -7.69 6.46
CA GLU A 35 -36.42 -8.86 6.37
C GLU A 35 -35.01 -8.46 5.96
N PRO A 36 -33.94 -9.14 6.48
CA PRO A 36 -32.59 -8.92 6.04
C PRO A 36 -32.42 -9.13 4.53
N GLY A 37 -31.66 -8.24 3.87
CA GLY A 37 -31.46 -8.30 2.43
C GLY A 37 -32.55 -7.64 1.59
N GLN A 38 -33.61 -7.14 2.22
CA GLN A 38 -34.68 -6.39 1.55
C GLN A 38 -34.83 -5.01 2.15
N SER A 39 -34.54 -3.97 1.35
CA SER A 39 -34.80 -2.58 1.74
C SER A 39 -36.28 -2.24 1.45
N TRP A 40 -36.92 -1.57 2.39
CA TRP A 40 -38.18 -0.93 2.14
C TRP A 40 -37.97 0.52 1.70
N LEU A 41 -38.59 0.91 0.59
CA LEU A 41 -38.49 2.25 0.00
C LEU A 41 -39.89 2.76 -0.29
N ALA A 42 -40.18 4.00 0.04
CA ALA A 42 -41.44 4.66 -0.30
C ALA A 42 -41.22 6.16 -0.61
N ASP A 43 -41.99 6.65 -1.57
CA ASP A 43 -42.09 8.07 -1.87
C ASP A 43 -43.34 8.63 -1.19
N VAL A 44 -43.12 9.56 -0.27
CA VAL A 44 -44.17 10.17 0.53
C VAL A 44 -44.34 11.65 0.15
N SER A 45 -45.58 12.08 -0.04
CA SER A 45 -45.84 13.50 -0.32
C SER A 45 -45.47 14.37 0.87
N ASP A 46 -44.62 15.35 0.61
CA ASP A 46 -44.23 16.35 1.58
C ASP A 46 -44.99 17.66 1.35
N ASN A 47 -45.65 18.17 2.38
CA ASN A 47 -46.36 19.44 2.35
C ASN A 47 -45.45 20.62 2.69
N ASN A 48 -44.16 20.61 2.29
CA ASN A 48 -43.15 21.63 2.59
C ASN A 48 -42.83 21.77 4.09
N HIS A 49 -42.68 20.69 4.79
CA HIS A 49 -42.21 20.70 6.17
C HIS A 49 -40.73 21.12 6.27
N ALA A 50 -40.45 22.01 7.21
CA ALA A 50 -39.10 22.50 7.41
C ALA A 50 -38.12 21.47 8.01
N ARG A 51 -38.66 20.51 8.75
CA ARG A 51 -37.88 19.41 9.34
C ARG A 51 -38.76 18.16 9.51
N VAL A 52 -38.27 17.06 9.02
CA VAL A 52 -38.93 15.76 9.16
C VAL A 52 -38.15 14.88 10.10
N THR A 53 -38.88 14.20 10.99
CA THR A 53 -38.35 13.16 11.86
C THR A 53 -39.00 11.83 11.47
N MET A 54 -38.20 10.83 11.18
CA MET A 54 -38.63 9.46 10.99
C MET A 54 -38.41 8.68 12.29
N THR A 55 -39.43 7.96 12.76
CA THR A 55 -39.34 7.03 13.88
C THR A 55 -39.76 5.64 13.42
N VAL A 56 -38.96 4.65 13.75
CA VAL A 56 -39.26 3.24 13.53
C VAL A 56 -39.53 2.61 14.89
N THR A 57 -40.74 2.08 15.05
CA THR A 57 -41.23 1.53 16.32
C THR A 57 -41.52 0.05 16.17
N GLY A 58 -41.08 -0.77 17.11
CA GLY A 58 -41.38 -2.20 17.16
C GLY A 58 -42.85 -2.47 17.54
N ALA A 59 -43.28 -3.72 17.36
CA ALA A 59 -44.65 -4.15 17.68
C ALA A 59 -45.04 -3.93 19.17
N ASP A 60 -44.05 -3.87 20.05
CA ASP A 60 -44.23 -3.61 21.49
C ASP A 60 -44.29 -2.12 21.85
N GLY A 61 -44.21 -1.23 20.86
CA GLY A 61 -44.17 0.23 21.04
C GLY A 61 -42.80 0.79 21.35
N THR A 62 -41.76 -0.04 21.36
CA THR A 62 -40.38 0.44 21.59
C THR A 62 -39.83 1.14 20.36
N ALA A 63 -39.25 2.35 20.51
CA ALA A 63 -38.58 3.04 19.42
C ALA A 63 -37.28 2.33 19.10
N LEU A 64 -37.19 1.73 17.91
CA LEU A 64 -36.02 1.02 17.41
C LEU A 64 -34.98 1.98 16.78
N LEU A 65 -35.48 3.01 16.08
CA LEU A 65 -34.65 3.99 15.39
C LEU A 65 -35.40 5.33 15.33
N GLN A 66 -34.66 6.41 15.51
CA GLN A 66 -35.14 7.74 15.19
C GLN A 66 -34.10 8.46 14.31
N TYR A 67 -34.55 8.97 13.17
CA TYR A 67 -33.76 9.79 12.28
C TYR A 67 -34.38 11.18 12.15
N LYS A 68 -33.58 12.20 12.35
CA LYS A 68 -33.96 13.59 12.09
C LYS A 68 -33.22 14.09 10.87
N GLU A 69 -33.94 14.70 9.95
CA GLU A 69 -33.34 15.31 8.79
C GLU A 69 -32.26 16.31 9.20
N HIS A 70 -31.06 16.11 8.67
CA HIS A 70 -29.93 16.98 8.95
C HIS A 70 -29.94 18.13 7.92
N ILE A 71 -30.20 19.33 8.39
CA ILE A 71 -30.03 20.52 7.56
C ILE A 71 -28.53 20.78 7.46
N ALA A 72 -27.99 20.63 6.24
CA ALA A 72 -26.61 20.96 5.98
C ALA A 72 -26.36 22.45 6.31
N GLN A 73 -25.52 22.71 7.30
CA GLN A 73 -25.00 24.06 7.52
C GLN A 73 -23.85 24.28 6.55
N GLU A 74 -23.86 25.38 5.81
CA GLU A 74 -22.68 25.82 5.09
C GLU A 74 -21.61 26.20 6.10
N LEU A 75 -20.74 25.25 6.40
CA LEU A 75 -19.54 25.51 7.20
C LEU A 75 -18.47 26.12 6.30
N PRO A 76 -17.71 27.09 6.81
CA PRO A 76 -16.56 27.60 6.05
C PRO A 76 -15.61 26.42 5.75
N LEU A 77 -15.09 26.42 4.53
CA LEU A 77 -14.10 25.39 4.15
C LEU A 77 -12.92 25.47 5.13
N PRO A 78 -12.47 24.33 5.68
CA PRO A 78 -11.28 24.32 6.51
C PRO A 78 -10.06 24.76 5.67
N SER A 79 -9.05 25.33 6.33
CA SER A 79 -7.78 25.59 5.70
C SER A 79 -7.19 24.29 5.13
N ALA A 80 -6.48 24.40 4.01
CA ALA A 80 -5.79 23.23 3.44
C ALA A 80 -4.85 22.61 4.48
N ALA A 81 -4.83 21.27 4.51
CA ALA A 81 -3.89 20.54 5.36
C ALA A 81 -2.45 20.88 4.95
N VAL A 82 -1.60 21.10 5.96
CA VAL A 82 -0.17 21.38 5.76
C VAL A 82 0.61 20.19 6.28
N ALA A 83 1.61 19.75 5.51
CA ALA A 83 2.51 18.70 5.95
C ALA A 83 3.21 19.09 7.27
N PRO A 84 3.38 18.14 8.24
CA PRO A 84 4.05 18.44 9.49
C PRO A 84 5.49 18.91 9.22
N ALA A 85 6.01 19.81 10.09
CA ALA A 85 7.38 20.24 10.00
C ALA A 85 8.35 19.06 10.11
N ARG A 86 9.55 19.19 9.50
CA ARG A 86 10.61 18.17 9.62
C ARG A 86 11.08 18.07 11.07
N PRO A 87 11.52 16.88 11.55
CA PRO A 87 11.92 16.68 12.94
C PRO A 87 12.97 17.69 13.43
N GLU A 88 13.93 18.06 12.58
CA GLU A 88 15.01 18.97 12.90
C GLU A 88 14.54 20.40 13.23
N ALA A 89 13.39 20.79 12.67
CA ALA A 89 12.80 22.11 12.90
C ALA A 89 12.01 22.19 14.22
N LEU A 90 11.83 21.06 14.91
CA LEU A 90 11.02 20.94 16.12
C LEU A 90 11.90 20.80 17.37
N SER A 91 11.42 21.41 18.47
CA SER A 91 12.07 21.34 19.81
C SER A 91 11.10 20.97 20.93
N ASN A 92 9.83 20.78 20.64
CA ASN A 92 8.82 20.38 21.61
C ASN A 92 8.62 18.86 21.56
N THR A 93 8.94 18.14 22.66
CA THR A 93 8.86 16.68 22.71
C THR A 93 7.43 16.16 22.56
N ASP A 94 6.42 16.91 23.01
CA ASP A 94 5.02 16.54 22.86
C ASP A 94 4.58 16.62 21.40
N GLU A 95 4.95 17.69 20.70
CA GLU A 95 4.65 17.86 19.28
C GLU A 95 5.33 16.75 18.45
N LEU A 96 6.61 16.47 18.72
CA LEU A 96 7.35 15.38 18.10
C LEU A 96 6.68 14.03 18.33
N TYR A 97 6.24 13.75 19.54
CA TYR A 97 5.50 12.52 19.85
C TYR A 97 4.18 12.42 19.07
N PHE A 98 3.35 13.47 19.08
CA PHE A 98 2.05 13.41 18.42
C PHE A 98 2.15 13.31 16.90
N ILE A 99 3.12 13.98 16.29
CA ILE A 99 3.38 13.82 14.85
C ILE A 99 3.83 12.39 14.56
N GLY A 100 4.79 11.87 15.32
CA GLY A 100 5.25 10.49 15.19
C GLY A 100 4.10 9.48 15.32
N GLN A 101 3.26 9.62 16.34
CA GLN A 101 2.09 8.77 16.54
C GLN A 101 1.11 8.83 15.36
N HIS A 102 0.84 10.02 14.83
CA HIS A 102 -0.02 10.19 13.65
C HIS A 102 0.56 9.45 12.43
N LEU A 103 1.84 9.64 12.15
CA LEU A 103 2.52 8.97 11.03
C LEU A 103 2.48 7.43 11.16
N GLU A 104 2.62 6.92 12.38
CA GLU A 104 2.55 5.48 12.67
C GLU A 104 1.13 4.94 12.48
N GLN A 105 0.12 5.62 13.01
CA GLN A 105 -1.28 5.21 12.93
C GLN A 105 -1.80 5.17 11.49
N TYR A 106 -1.36 6.10 10.66
CA TYR A 106 -1.76 6.20 9.25
C TYR A 106 -0.80 5.48 8.29
N ASN A 107 0.24 4.80 8.80
CA ASN A 107 1.25 4.12 7.99
C ASN A 107 1.81 5.01 6.87
N HIS A 108 2.24 6.23 7.24
CA HIS A 108 2.67 7.23 6.26
C HIS A 108 3.77 6.70 5.34
N ALA A 109 3.62 6.86 4.02
CA ALA A 109 4.46 6.19 3.03
C ALA A 109 5.90 6.78 2.93
N SER A 110 6.06 8.10 3.17
CA SER A 110 7.31 8.82 2.92
C SER A 110 7.96 9.42 4.17
N ARG A 111 7.27 9.42 5.32
CA ARG A 111 7.77 9.95 6.58
C ARG A 111 7.66 8.90 7.67
N TYR A 112 8.66 8.84 8.52
CA TYR A 112 8.76 7.78 9.52
C TYR A 112 8.60 8.33 10.94
N ALA A 113 7.73 7.71 11.72
CA ALA A 113 7.51 8.05 13.13
C ALA A 113 8.81 8.01 13.95
N GLU A 114 9.68 7.05 13.64
CA GLU A 114 10.97 6.88 14.32
C GLU A 114 11.83 8.14 14.31
N ASP A 115 11.87 8.90 13.21
CA ASP A 115 12.70 10.09 13.09
C ASP A 115 12.23 11.18 14.08
N TYR A 116 10.93 11.30 14.28
CA TYR A 116 10.34 12.21 15.26
C TYR A 116 10.57 11.76 16.71
N TYR A 117 10.41 10.49 17.00
CA TYR A 117 10.67 9.95 18.34
C TYR A 117 12.14 10.09 18.71
N ARG A 118 13.07 9.79 17.80
CA ARG A 118 14.51 9.99 18.02
C ARG A 118 14.84 11.46 18.25
N ARG A 119 14.26 12.37 17.48
CA ARG A 119 14.43 13.80 17.71
C ARG A 119 13.90 14.23 19.08
N GLY A 120 12.76 13.69 19.51
CA GLY A 120 12.23 13.91 20.87
C GLY A 120 13.22 13.50 21.97
N LEU A 121 13.92 12.39 21.77
CA LEU A 121 14.94 11.90 22.70
C LEU A 121 16.28 12.63 22.61
N GLU A 122 16.60 13.29 21.49
CA GLU A 122 17.72 14.24 21.42
C GLU A 122 17.44 15.51 22.24
N VAL A 123 16.18 15.97 22.24
CA VAL A 123 15.75 17.14 23.03
C VAL A 123 15.67 16.79 24.53
N ASP A 124 15.04 15.68 24.89
CA ASP A 124 14.96 15.16 26.25
C ASP A 124 15.15 13.63 26.27
N PRO A 125 16.35 13.13 26.61
CA PRO A 125 16.67 11.70 26.63
C PRO A 125 15.80 10.86 27.56
N LEU A 126 15.13 11.47 28.52
CA LEU A 126 14.24 10.80 29.48
C LEU A 126 12.76 11.05 29.16
N ASP A 127 12.41 11.65 28.02
CA ASP A 127 10.99 11.83 27.66
C ASP A 127 10.26 10.49 27.66
N TYR A 128 9.22 10.39 28.50
CA TYR A 128 8.50 9.13 28.73
C TYR A 128 7.84 8.59 27.47
N ARG A 129 7.09 9.45 26.74
CA ARG A 129 6.28 9.03 25.61
C ARG A 129 7.13 8.68 24.40
N ASN A 130 8.14 9.49 24.10
CA ASN A 130 9.05 9.20 22.99
C ASN A 130 9.88 7.92 23.24
N ASN A 131 10.30 7.66 24.50
CA ASN A 131 10.96 6.40 24.85
C ASN A 131 10.00 5.20 24.69
N VAL A 132 8.78 5.27 25.24
CA VAL A 132 7.81 4.16 25.09
C VAL A 132 7.48 3.90 23.62
N ALA A 133 7.27 4.96 22.83
CA ALA A 133 6.96 4.82 21.40
C ALA A 133 8.13 4.22 20.61
N LEU A 134 9.35 4.74 20.77
CA LEU A 134 10.54 4.18 20.11
C LEU A 134 10.80 2.75 20.55
N GLY A 135 10.66 2.45 21.85
CA GLY A 135 10.83 1.10 22.39
C GLY A 135 9.78 0.12 21.85
N THR A 136 8.54 0.55 21.64
CA THR A 136 7.48 -0.25 21.01
C THR A 136 7.81 -0.55 19.55
N LEU A 137 8.32 0.43 18.79
CA LEU A 137 8.82 0.19 17.44
C LEU A 137 9.99 -0.79 17.43
N ALA A 138 10.92 -0.68 18.39
CA ALA A 138 12.04 -1.59 18.54
C ALA A 138 11.56 -3.01 18.85
N LEU A 139 10.61 -3.18 19.77
CA LEU A 139 9.98 -4.47 20.07
C LEU A 139 9.38 -5.10 18.81
N ASN A 140 8.60 -4.35 18.03
CA ASN A 140 7.97 -4.80 16.79
C ASN A 140 8.98 -5.14 15.68
N ARG A 141 10.23 -4.67 15.82
CA ARG A 141 11.35 -4.99 14.94
C ARG A 141 12.24 -6.11 15.46
N ALA A 142 11.85 -6.72 16.57
CA ALA A 142 12.64 -7.71 17.32
C ALA A 142 14.04 -7.16 17.73
N ASP A 143 14.13 -5.87 18.01
CA ASP A 143 15.29 -5.22 18.62
C ASP A 143 15.08 -5.13 20.13
N TRP A 144 15.25 -6.28 20.79
CA TRP A 144 14.94 -6.42 22.20
C TRP A 144 15.80 -5.52 23.10
N ALA A 145 17.09 -5.35 22.74
CA ALA A 145 18.01 -4.53 23.48
C ALA A 145 17.63 -3.03 23.46
N LEU A 146 17.24 -2.51 22.30
CA LEU A 146 16.76 -1.14 22.18
C LEU A 146 15.41 -0.97 22.89
N ALA A 147 14.50 -1.95 22.79
CA ALA A 147 13.21 -1.92 23.48
C ALA A 147 13.39 -1.84 25.00
N GLU A 148 14.26 -2.67 25.56
CA GLU A 148 14.61 -2.69 26.99
C GLU A 148 15.25 -1.36 27.42
N HIS A 149 16.25 -0.87 26.67
CA HIS A 149 16.87 0.43 26.96
C HIS A 149 15.88 1.58 26.99
N CYS A 150 14.98 1.66 26.03
CA CYS A 150 13.94 2.69 25.99
C CYS A 150 12.96 2.54 27.16
N ALA A 151 12.56 1.32 27.50
CA ALA A 151 11.68 1.05 28.65
C ALA A 151 12.34 1.50 29.97
N ASP A 152 13.64 1.20 30.16
CA ASP A 152 14.39 1.62 31.36
C ASP A 152 14.46 3.15 31.46
N LYS A 153 14.70 3.87 30.35
CA LYS A 153 14.71 5.33 30.32
C LYS A 153 13.34 5.94 30.66
N ALA A 154 12.28 5.36 30.13
CA ALA A 154 10.91 5.75 30.48
C ALA A 154 10.62 5.51 31.98
N LEU A 155 11.01 4.36 32.53
CA LEU A 155 10.85 4.04 33.94
C LEU A 155 11.71 4.94 34.83
N GLU A 156 12.93 5.28 34.42
CA GLU A 156 13.77 6.27 35.12
C GLU A 156 13.02 7.59 35.28
N ARG A 157 12.40 8.09 34.22
CA ARG A 157 11.56 9.29 34.25
C ARG A 157 10.34 9.12 35.16
N ALA A 158 9.61 8.03 35.01
CA ALA A 158 8.36 7.77 35.70
C ALA A 158 8.59 7.67 37.23
N HIS A 159 9.69 7.04 37.66
CA HIS A 159 10.04 6.83 39.04
C HIS A 159 10.66 8.04 39.75
N LYS A 160 11.04 9.08 39.01
CA LYS A 160 11.74 10.26 39.56
C LYS A 160 10.98 10.92 40.71
N LEU A 161 9.65 11.00 40.63
CA LEU A 161 8.80 11.62 41.60
C LEU A 161 7.80 10.65 42.25
N ASN A 162 7.61 9.47 41.69
CA ASN A 162 6.64 8.49 42.18
C ASN A 162 7.18 7.07 41.99
N LYS A 163 7.40 6.37 43.11
CA LYS A 163 7.86 4.97 43.10
C LYS A 163 6.88 4.00 42.45
N ASN A 164 5.60 4.38 42.40
CA ASN A 164 4.53 3.57 41.79
C ASN A 164 3.76 4.45 40.80
N PRO A 165 4.32 4.67 39.57
CA PRO A 165 3.65 5.45 38.55
C PRO A 165 2.33 4.77 38.13
N ARG A 166 1.34 5.60 37.77
CA ARG A 166 0.03 5.08 37.32
C ARG A 166 0.08 4.45 35.94
N ASP A 167 1.01 4.89 35.11
CA ASP A 167 1.16 4.40 33.76
C ASP A 167 2.01 3.11 33.77
N GLY A 168 1.49 2.08 33.11
CA GLY A 168 2.11 0.76 33.07
C GLY A 168 2.78 0.44 31.72
N GLU A 169 2.72 1.33 30.74
CA GLU A 169 3.19 1.04 29.37
C GLU A 169 4.69 0.72 29.32
N ALA A 170 5.52 1.48 30.03
CA ALA A 170 6.95 1.22 30.08
C ALA A 170 7.27 -0.12 30.77
N SER A 171 6.53 -0.49 31.83
CA SER A 171 6.69 -1.83 32.46
C SER A 171 6.21 -2.94 31.55
N MET A 172 5.14 -2.72 30.79
CA MET A 172 4.64 -3.68 29.78
C MET A 172 5.65 -3.91 28.68
N LEU A 173 6.26 -2.83 28.18
CA LEU A 173 7.29 -2.88 27.15
C LEU A 173 8.54 -3.62 27.63
N LEU A 174 9.00 -3.30 28.84
CA LEU A 174 10.16 -3.98 29.48
C LEU A 174 9.90 -5.47 29.63
N ALA A 175 8.73 -5.84 30.16
CA ALA A 175 8.33 -7.23 30.35
C ALA A 175 8.30 -7.99 29.03
N ALA A 176 7.73 -7.39 27.97
CA ALA A 176 7.66 -8.00 26.66
C ALA A 176 9.06 -8.24 26.06
N ALA A 177 9.97 -7.28 26.21
CA ALA A 177 11.36 -7.43 25.75
C ALA A 177 12.10 -8.54 26.51
N GLN A 178 11.94 -8.61 27.84
CA GLN A 178 12.54 -9.64 28.69
C GLN A 178 12.00 -11.04 28.40
N GLU A 179 10.67 -11.19 28.21
CA GLU A 179 10.06 -12.45 27.80
C GLU A 179 10.66 -12.97 26.51
N ARG A 180 10.82 -12.08 25.49
CA ARG A 180 11.41 -12.44 24.20
C ARG A 180 12.88 -12.83 24.27
N GLN A 181 13.59 -12.38 25.30
CA GLN A 181 14.97 -12.77 25.61
C GLN A 181 15.06 -14.02 26.49
N GLY A 182 13.92 -14.55 26.95
CA GLY A 182 13.85 -15.75 27.79
C GLY A 182 13.97 -15.50 29.28
N ASP A 183 13.98 -14.24 29.73
CA ASP A 183 13.94 -13.87 31.13
C ASP A 183 12.50 -13.80 31.63
N ASP A 184 11.90 -14.97 31.80
CA ASP A 184 10.49 -15.11 32.23
C ASP A 184 10.24 -14.59 33.66
N ASP A 185 11.25 -14.58 34.53
CA ASP A 185 11.08 -14.16 35.91
C ASP A 185 11.02 -12.61 36.01
N SER A 186 11.94 -11.92 35.37
CA SER A 186 11.88 -10.44 35.29
C SER A 186 10.65 -9.98 34.51
N ALA A 187 10.28 -10.67 33.43
CA ALA A 187 9.06 -10.40 32.66
C ALA A 187 7.80 -10.54 33.55
N TRP A 188 7.72 -11.60 34.37
CA TRP A 188 6.62 -11.78 35.30
C TRP A 188 6.44 -10.59 36.24
N ASP A 189 7.52 -10.13 36.88
CA ASP A 189 7.47 -9.03 37.83
C ASP A 189 7.03 -7.71 37.15
N ASN A 190 7.52 -7.45 35.95
CA ASN A 190 7.18 -6.25 35.20
C ASN A 190 5.76 -6.31 34.62
N TYR A 191 5.27 -7.47 34.13
CA TYR A 191 3.87 -7.65 33.78
C TYR A 191 2.95 -7.44 34.99
N TYR A 192 3.36 -7.92 36.17
CA TYR A 192 2.57 -7.74 37.35
C TYR A 192 2.45 -6.23 37.76
N LYS A 193 3.55 -5.49 37.64
CA LYS A 193 3.49 -4.01 37.80
C LYS A 193 2.60 -3.36 36.74
N ALA A 194 2.72 -3.75 35.47
CA ALA A 194 1.90 -3.22 34.39
C ALA A 194 0.39 -3.46 34.63
N SER A 195 0.02 -4.59 35.24
CA SER A 195 -1.39 -4.92 35.54
C SER A 195 -2.10 -3.95 36.48
N TRP A 196 -1.36 -3.08 37.17
CA TRP A 196 -1.94 -2.03 38.03
C TRP A 196 -2.49 -0.87 37.24
N SER A 197 -2.03 -0.70 36.00
CA SER A 197 -2.50 0.34 35.08
C SER A 197 -3.72 -0.12 34.28
N GLY A 198 -4.75 0.74 34.22
CA GLY A 198 -6.01 0.39 33.54
C GLY A 198 -5.86 0.09 32.04
N ASN A 199 -4.93 0.78 31.37
CA ASN A 199 -4.68 0.62 29.92
C ASN A 199 -3.85 -0.61 29.57
N CYS A 200 -3.11 -1.19 30.53
CA CYS A 200 -2.28 -2.39 30.30
C CYS A 200 -2.85 -3.68 30.92
N ARG A 201 -3.91 -3.56 31.72
CA ARG A 201 -4.36 -4.61 32.64
C ARG A 201 -4.73 -5.90 31.96
N ASP A 202 -5.49 -5.84 30.87
CA ASP A 202 -5.90 -7.03 30.13
C ASP A 202 -4.70 -7.73 29.49
N ALA A 203 -3.83 -7.00 28.83
CA ALA A 203 -2.63 -7.52 28.17
C ALA A 203 -1.60 -8.06 29.17
N ALA A 204 -1.44 -7.39 30.33
CA ALA A 204 -0.55 -7.85 31.38
C ALA A 204 -1.06 -9.16 32.00
N PHE A 205 -2.33 -9.27 32.34
CA PHE A 205 -2.90 -10.51 32.88
C PHE A 205 -2.92 -11.63 31.84
N TRP A 206 -3.12 -11.32 30.56
CA TRP A 206 -2.95 -12.28 29.47
C TRP A 206 -1.52 -12.85 29.43
N SER A 207 -0.50 -12.00 29.52
CA SER A 207 0.90 -12.43 29.52
C SER A 207 1.26 -13.24 30.77
N LEU A 208 0.79 -12.82 31.94
CA LEU A 208 0.95 -13.58 33.19
C LEU A 208 0.28 -14.96 33.10
N ALA A 209 -0.91 -15.07 32.49
CA ALA A 209 -1.58 -16.36 32.28
C ALA A 209 -0.77 -17.30 31.40
N ARG A 210 -0.16 -16.80 30.31
CA ARG A 210 0.73 -17.60 29.44
C ARG A 210 1.97 -18.07 30.19
N LEU A 211 2.61 -17.20 30.95
CA LEU A 211 3.77 -17.57 31.76
C LEU A 211 3.41 -18.59 32.87
N ALA A 212 2.25 -18.47 33.50
CA ALA A 212 1.74 -19.45 34.47
C ALA A 212 1.50 -20.83 33.79
N MET A 213 0.89 -20.83 32.60
CA MET A 213 0.74 -22.08 31.81
C MET A 213 2.09 -22.71 31.48
N LYS A 214 3.09 -21.91 31.08
CA LYS A 214 4.47 -22.35 30.78
C LYS A 214 5.12 -22.99 32.02
N ARG A 215 4.84 -22.46 33.21
CA ARG A 215 5.32 -22.99 34.51
C ARG A 215 4.47 -24.17 35.03
N GLN A 216 3.44 -24.58 34.31
CA GLN A 216 2.46 -25.62 34.69
C GLN A 216 1.64 -25.24 35.95
N ASP A 217 1.61 -23.95 36.32
CA ASP A 217 0.70 -23.44 37.34
C ASP A 217 -0.67 -23.18 36.71
N TYR A 218 -1.44 -24.23 36.53
CA TYR A 218 -2.75 -24.14 35.85
C TYR A 218 -3.80 -23.38 36.68
N ALA A 219 -3.69 -23.40 37.99
CA ALA A 219 -4.59 -22.66 38.89
C ALA A 219 -4.30 -21.15 38.78
N GLY A 220 -3.03 -20.76 38.84
CA GLY A 220 -2.60 -19.39 38.62
C GLY A 220 -2.91 -18.92 37.20
N ALA A 221 -2.73 -19.77 36.18
CA ALA A 221 -3.11 -19.44 34.80
C ALA A 221 -4.60 -19.16 34.66
N LEU A 222 -5.47 -19.99 35.27
CA LEU A 222 -6.92 -19.78 35.28
C LEU A 222 -7.28 -18.47 35.95
N GLU A 223 -6.73 -18.16 37.11
CA GLU A 223 -6.96 -16.89 37.80
C GLU A 223 -6.58 -15.68 36.94
N LYS A 224 -5.39 -15.70 36.34
CA LYS A 224 -4.88 -14.58 35.53
C LYS A 224 -5.66 -14.41 34.22
N VAL A 225 -6.00 -15.50 33.53
CA VAL A 225 -6.78 -15.40 32.30
C VAL A 225 -8.21 -14.89 32.55
N GLU A 226 -8.81 -15.26 33.69
CA GLU A 226 -10.11 -14.71 34.11
C GLU A 226 -10.04 -13.21 34.40
N GLN A 227 -8.94 -12.72 34.97
CA GLN A 227 -8.71 -11.29 35.12
C GLN A 227 -8.57 -10.60 33.74
N SER A 228 -7.78 -11.17 32.80
CA SER A 228 -7.68 -10.64 31.46
C SER A 228 -9.05 -10.52 30.76
N LEU A 229 -9.83 -11.61 30.76
CA LEU A 229 -11.15 -11.68 30.12
C LEU A 229 -12.18 -10.75 30.79
N ARG A 230 -12.00 -10.37 32.06
CA ARG A 230 -12.87 -9.38 32.72
C ARG A 230 -12.73 -7.98 32.10
N PHE A 231 -11.55 -7.63 31.60
CA PHE A 231 -11.24 -6.34 30.99
C PHE A 231 -11.32 -6.37 29.46
N ASN A 232 -11.08 -7.53 28.85
CA ASN A 232 -11.18 -7.77 27.41
C ASN A 232 -11.89 -9.10 27.15
N GLY A 233 -13.22 -9.08 27.23
CA GLY A 233 -14.07 -10.25 27.05
C GLY A 233 -14.07 -10.83 25.63
N SER A 234 -13.49 -10.15 24.64
CA SER A 234 -13.42 -10.61 23.25
C SER A 234 -12.09 -11.26 22.87
N ASN A 235 -11.14 -11.41 23.80
CA ASN A 235 -9.86 -12.04 23.53
C ASN A 235 -9.99 -13.55 23.29
N ASN A 236 -10.08 -13.95 22.03
CA ASN A 236 -10.27 -15.36 21.63
C ASN A 236 -9.14 -16.29 22.08
N LEU A 237 -7.88 -15.84 22.08
CA LEU A 237 -6.75 -16.61 22.57
C LEU A 237 -6.83 -16.87 24.06
N ALA A 238 -7.26 -15.86 24.82
CA ALA A 238 -7.49 -15.98 26.26
C ALA A 238 -8.66 -16.93 26.58
N MET A 239 -9.73 -16.91 25.79
CA MET A 239 -10.84 -17.87 25.92
C MET A 239 -10.35 -19.31 25.73
N GLY A 240 -9.56 -19.55 24.68
CA GLY A 240 -8.97 -20.86 24.40
C GLY A 240 -8.06 -21.31 25.55
N LEU A 241 -7.20 -20.43 26.07
CA LEU A 241 -6.30 -20.73 27.19
C LEU A 241 -7.08 -21.02 28.47
N LYS A 242 -8.17 -20.29 28.77
CA LYS A 242 -9.06 -20.58 29.91
C LYS A 242 -9.64 -22.00 29.83
N ALA A 243 -10.13 -22.39 28.65
CA ALA A 243 -10.64 -23.74 28.42
C ALA A 243 -9.59 -24.82 28.65
N LEU A 244 -8.35 -24.60 28.16
CA LEU A 244 -7.23 -25.52 28.36
C LEU A 244 -6.82 -25.58 29.84
N ALA A 245 -6.75 -24.46 30.54
CA ALA A 245 -6.42 -24.41 31.97
C ALA A 245 -7.46 -25.19 32.81
N LEU A 246 -8.75 -25.01 32.53
CA LEU A 246 -9.82 -25.79 33.17
C LEU A 246 -9.64 -27.30 32.95
N ALA A 247 -9.33 -27.71 31.71
CA ALA A 247 -9.11 -29.12 31.39
C ALA A 247 -7.88 -29.70 32.11
N ARG A 248 -6.81 -28.93 32.28
CA ARG A 248 -5.61 -29.35 33.03
C ARG A 248 -5.84 -29.46 34.55
N LEU A 249 -6.89 -28.82 35.05
CA LEU A 249 -7.35 -28.92 36.44
C LEU A 249 -8.40 -30.02 36.68
N ASP A 250 -8.55 -30.95 35.74
CA ASP A 250 -9.56 -32.04 35.72
C ASP A 250 -11.02 -31.54 35.72
N ARG A 251 -11.23 -30.27 35.31
CA ARG A 251 -12.55 -29.63 35.22
C ARG A 251 -13.10 -29.69 33.78
N ARG A 252 -13.05 -30.93 33.21
CA ARG A 252 -13.35 -31.17 31.77
C ARG A 252 -14.74 -30.72 31.37
N GLU A 253 -15.80 -31.06 32.14
CA GLU A 253 -17.16 -30.70 31.80
C GLU A 253 -17.33 -29.17 31.80
N GLN A 254 -16.78 -28.51 32.79
CA GLN A 254 -16.83 -27.05 32.88
C GLN A 254 -16.10 -26.38 31.69
N ALA A 255 -14.98 -26.94 31.24
CA ALA A 255 -14.28 -26.46 30.05
C ALA A 255 -15.16 -26.58 28.80
N LEU A 256 -15.81 -27.71 28.59
CA LEU A 256 -16.68 -27.94 27.43
C LEU A 256 -17.93 -27.08 27.47
N ASP A 257 -18.54 -26.87 28.64
CA ASP A 257 -19.68 -25.97 28.81
C ASP A 257 -19.29 -24.52 28.50
N TYR A 258 -18.15 -24.09 28.99
CA TYR A 258 -17.60 -22.76 28.69
C TYR A 258 -17.37 -22.58 27.18
N ILE A 259 -16.73 -23.53 26.51
CA ILE A 259 -16.50 -23.49 25.06
C ILE A 259 -17.84 -23.39 24.32
N ARG A 260 -18.84 -24.18 24.71
CA ARG A 260 -20.17 -24.17 24.07
C ARG A 260 -20.83 -22.81 24.19
N GLN A 261 -20.77 -22.20 25.36
CA GLN A 261 -21.34 -20.86 25.60
C GLN A 261 -20.61 -19.79 24.78
N GLN A 262 -19.28 -19.78 24.77
CA GLN A 262 -18.53 -18.77 24.04
C GLN A 262 -18.67 -18.90 22.52
N LEU A 263 -18.84 -20.09 21.97
CA LEU A 263 -19.04 -20.30 20.53
C LEU A 263 -20.39 -19.77 20.03
N VAL A 264 -21.34 -19.44 20.89
CA VAL A 264 -22.58 -18.76 20.52
C VAL A 264 -22.26 -17.34 20.05
N ASP A 265 -21.44 -16.62 20.81
CA ASP A 265 -21.10 -15.22 20.56
C ASP A 265 -19.89 -15.09 19.61
N TYR A 266 -18.98 -16.07 19.64
CA TYR A 266 -17.72 -16.10 18.87
C TYR A 266 -17.62 -17.36 17.99
N PRO A 267 -18.54 -17.56 17.03
CA PRO A 267 -18.62 -18.81 16.23
C PRO A 267 -17.40 -19.05 15.33
N LEU A 268 -16.53 -18.06 15.10
CA LEU A 268 -15.32 -18.16 14.29
C LEU A 268 -14.05 -18.32 15.13
N SER A 269 -14.14 -18.48 16.45
CA SER A 269 -13.01 -18.59 17.36
C SER A 269 -12.30 -19.95 17.24
N TYR A 270 -11.36 -20.10 16.30
CA TYR A 270 -10.60 -21.32 16.13
C TYR A 270 -9.74 -21.72 17.37
N PRO A 271 -9.29 -20.83 18.29
CA PRO A 271 -8.70 -21.28 19.56
C PRO A 271 -9.67 -22.08 20.44
N LEU A 272 -10.96 -21.73 20.43
CA LEU A 272 -12.01 -22.51 21.15
C LEU A 272 -12.24 -23.87 20.47
N TYR A 273 -12.28 -23.93 19.13
CA TYR A 273 -12.37 -25.20 18.40
C TYR A 273 -11.13 -26.07 18.65
N TYR A 274 -9.94 -25.47 18.70
CA TYR A 274 -8.72 -26.17 19.08
C TYR A 274 -8.83 -26.73 20.51
N ALA A 275 -9.21 -25.92 21.50
CA ALA A 275 -9.36 -26.34 22.88
C ALA A 275 -10.36 -27.51 23.00
N ARG A 276 -11.49 -27.44 22.27
CA ARG A 276 -12.47 -28.54 22.21
C ARG A 276 -11.88 -29.82 21.65
N TRP A 277 -11.14 -29.73 20.52
CA TRP A 277 -10.45 -30.90 19.96
C TRP A 277 -9.39 -31.44 20.91
N ALA A 278 -8.57 -30.59 21.53
CA ALA A 278 -7.55 -31.02 22.48
C ALA A 278 -8.14 -31.75 23.70
N ILE A 279 -9.37 -31.41 24.11
CA ILE A 279 -10.08 -32.07 25.22
C ILE A 279 -10.78 -33.35 24.79
N CYS A 280 -11.43 -33.36 23.62
CA CYS A 280 -12.27 -34.51 23.19
C CYS A 280 -11.48 -35.56 22.43
N GLN A 281 -10.51 -35.18 21.63
CA GLN A 281 -9.66 -36.07 20.81
C GLN A 281 -10.45 -36.99 19.87
N ASP A 282 -11.60 -36.54 19.36
CA ASP A 282 -12.46 -37.28 18.46
C ASP A 282 -12.46 -36.71 17.04
N GLU A 283 -12.95 -37.48 16.06
CA GLU A 283 -12.99 -37.12 14.65
C GLU A 283 -13.92 -35.93 14.37
N ALA A 284 -15.02 -35.82 15.09
CA ALA A 284 -16.02 -34.76 14.88
C ALA A 284 -15.42 -33.38 15.27
N THR A 285 -14.71 -33.30 16.38
CA THR A 285 -14.05 -32.07 16.83
C THR A 285 -12.83 -31.73 15.97
N ALA A 286 -12.08 -32.74 15.48
CA ALA A 286 -11.03 -32.54 14.50
C ALA A 286 -11.57 -31.97 13.20
N HIS A 287 -12.66 -32.52 12.68
CA HIS A 287 -13.31 -32.03 11.46
C HIS A 287 -13.82 -30.58 11.62
N ALA A 288 -14.43 -30.26 12.76
CA ALA A 288 -14.86 -28.91 13.07
C ALA A 288 -13.70 -27.90 13.07
N LEU A 289 -12.57 -28.24 13.68
CA LEU A 289 -11.36 -27.41 13.69
C LEU A 289 -10.80 -27.21 12.27
N ILE A 290 -10.71 -28.26 11.47
CA ILE A 290 -10.26 -28.17 10.06
C ILE A 290 -11.19 -27.27 9.25
N THR A 291 -12.50 -27.40 9.46
CA THR A 291 -13.50 -26.61 8.74
C THR A 291 -13.36 -25.12 9.07
N ILE A 292 -13.30 -24.77 10.36
CA ILE A 292 -13.24 -23.35 10.77
C ILE A 292 -11.92 -22.68 10.41
N THR A 293 -10.82 -23.40 10.46
CA THR A 293 -9.50 -22.87 10.06
C THR A 293 -9.33 -22.81 8.55
N GLY A 294 -10.11 -23.58 7.79
CA GLY A 294 -10.04 -23.69 6.33
C GLY A 294 -8.66 -24.18 5.82
N ARG A 295 -7.86 -24.81 6.68
CA ARG A 295 -6.45 -25.21 6.43
C ARG A 295 -5.56 -24.04 5.99
N ARG A 296 -5.93 -22.81 6.28
CA ARG A 296 -5.15 -21.62 5.94
C ARG A 296 -3.87 -21.54 6.75
N GLY A 297 -2.77 -21.26 6.08
CA GLY A 297 -1.46 -21.17 6.72
C GLY A 297 -1.39 -20.13 7.83
N THR A 298 -2.10 -19.01 7.69
CA THR A 298 -2.19 -17.96 8.73
C THR A 298 -2.74 -18.52 10.04
N ASN A 299 -3.89 -19.22 9.99
CA ASN A 299 -4.53 -19.76 11.19
C ASN A 299 -3.69 -20.89 11.81
N ALA A 300 -3.03 -21.70 10.98
CA ALA A 300 -2.12 -22.74 11.45
C ALA A 300 -0.89 -22.16 12.17
N CYS A 301 -0.27 -21.10 11.62
CA CYS A 301 0.87 -20.41 12.24
C CYS A 301 0.47 -19.73 13.55
N GLU A 302 -0.70 -19.09 13.60
CA GLU A 302 -1.18 -18.42 14.80
C GLU A 302 -1.46 -19.42 15.93
N LEU A 303 -2.09 -20.56 15.64
CA LEU A 303 -2.26 -21.63 16.63
C LEU A 303 -0.93 -22.20 17.10
N ALA A 304 0.03 -22.41 16.19
CA ALA A 304 1.36 -22.91 16.55
C ALA A 304 2.12 -21.90 17.44
N GLY A 305 2.13 -20.62 17.06
CA GLY A 305 2.73 -19.54 17.84
C GLY A 305 2.08 -19.39 19.22
N TRP A 306 0.74 -19.40 19.27
CA TRP A 306 -0.01 -19.35 20.51
C TRP A 306 0.35 -20.50 21.46
N LEU A 307 0.34 -21.75 20.98
CA LEU A 307 0.67 -22.94 21.80
C LEU A 307 2.13 -22.93 22.26
N THR A 308 3.06 -22.57 21.40
CA THR A 308 4.49 -22.49 21.75
C THR A 308 4.77 -21.37 22.75
N SER A 309 4.01 -20.27 22.73
CA SER A 309 4.17 -19.14 23.65
C SER A 309 3.99 -19.52 25.13
N PHE A 310 3.31 -20.61 25.42
CA PHE A 310 3.17 -21.16 26.77
C PHE A 310 3.69 -22.60 26.89
N GLY A 311 4.68 -22.96 26.06
CA GLY A 311 5.48 -24.18 26.20
C GLY A 311 4.85 -25.46 25.65
N GLN A 312 3.71 -25.41 24.96
CA GLN A 312 2.99 -26.58 24.45
C GLN A 312 3.47 -27.01 23.04
N LYS A 313 4.78 -27.34 22.91
CA LYS A 313 5.39 -27.67 21.61
C LYS A 313 4.80 -28.90 20.94
N ASP A 314 4.49 -29.94 21.69
CA ASP A 314 3.89 -31.18 21.15
C ASP A 314 2.46 -30.94 20.66
N ALA A 315 1.71 -30.11 21.38
CA ALA A 315 0.38 -29.67 20.95
C ALA A 315 0.42 -28.83 19.66
N ALA A 316 1.41 -27.92 19.53
CA ALA A 316 1.66 -27.17 18.32
C ALA A 316 2.01 -28.08 17.13
N ARG A 317 2.86 -29.11 17.34
CA ARG A 317 3.14 -30.12 16.33
C ARG A 317 1.87 -30.84 15.89
N GLY A 318 1.09 -31.34 16.85
CA GLY A 318 -0.15 -32.08 16.58
C GLY A 318 -1.19 -31.27 15.77
N VAL A 319 -1.38 -29.99 16.07
CA VAL A 319 -2.32 -29.14 15.30
C VAL A 319 -1.81 -28.84 13.90
N LEU A 320 -0.50 -28.63 13.73
CA LEU A 320 0.10 -28.44 12.40
C LEU A 320 -0.02 -29.69 11.52
N GLU A 321 0.10 -30.87 12.11
CA GLU A 321 -0.11 -32.18 11.44
C GLU A 321 -1.58 -32.34 11.04
N LEU A 322 -2.52 -32.04 11.94
CA LEU A 322 -3.94 -32.14 11.69
C LEU A 322 -4.38 -31.20 10.56
N LEU A 323 -3.96 -29.94 10.61
CA LEU A 323 -4.33 -28.93 9.60
C LEU A 323 -3.63 -29.16 8.27
N ASN A 324 -2.42 -29.72 8.31
CA ASN A 324 -1.61 -30.11 7.14
C ASN A 324 -1.58 -29.06 6.02
N SER A 325 -1.40 -27.79 6.38
CA SER A 325 -1.24 -26.69 5.40
C SER A 325 0.05 -26.87 4.60
N GLN A 326 -0.04 -26.71 3.28
CA GLN A 326 1.09 -26.84 2.36
C GLN A 326 1.73 -25.50 2.01
N GLU A 327 1.59 -24.51 2.87
CA GLU A 327 2.19 -23.18 2.70
C GLU A 327 3.58 -23.09 3.35
N THR A 328 4.36 -22.08 2.94
CA THR A 328 5.77 -21.89 3.35
C THR A 328 5.95 -21.86 4.88
N LEU A 329 5.27 -20.95 5.58
CA LEU A 329 5.49 -20.76 7.02
C LEU A 329 4.98 -21.91 7.89
N PRO A 330 3.81 -22.54 7.65
CA PRO A 330 3.41 -23.75 8.36
C PRO A 330 4.41 -24.90 8.24
N MET A 331 5.04 -25.06 7.06
CA MET A 331 6.09 -26.06 6.88
C MET A 331 7.34 -25.73 7.69
N LEU A 332 7.74 -24.47 7.78
CA LEU A 332 8.86 -24.03 8.62
C LEU A 332 8.54 -24.16 10.12
N TRP A 333 7.30 -23.92 10.54
CA TRP A 333 6.85 -24.24 11.89
C TRP A 333 6.99 -25.74 12.19
N ARG A 334 6.60 -26.61 11.25
CA ARG A 334 6.82 -28.06 11.40
C ARG A 334 8.30 -28.42 11.47
N ALA A 335 9.13 -27.79 10.65
CA ALA A 335 10.59 -27.94 10.70
C ALA A 335 11.15 -27.55 12.07
N SER A 336 10.75 -26.41 12.64
CA SER A 336 11.27 -25.93 13.93
C SER A 336 10.87 -26.80 15.13
N LEU A 337 9.82 -27.59 14.98
CA LEU A 337 9.31 -28.48 16.00
C LEU A 337 9.69 -29.96 15.74
N SER A 338 10.48 -30.28 14.71
CA SER A 338 10.87 -31.61 14.30
C SER A 338 12.32 -31.90 14.68
N ASP A 339 12.62 -33.16 15.00
CA ASP A 339 14.00 -33.64 15.18
C ASP A 339 14.73 -33.74 13.82
N ASP A 340 14.00 -33.91 12.72
CA ASP A 340 14.52 -33.85 11.35
C ASP A 340 13.82 -32.72 10.58
N PRO A 341 14.38 -31.49 10.57
CA PRO A 341 13.77 -30.35 9.94
C PRO A 341 13.85 -30.34 8.41
N GLN A 342 14.83 -31.04 7.83
CA GLN A 342 15.21 -30.91 6.42
C GLN A 342 14.06 -31.20 5.43
N PRO A 343 13.27 -32.26 5.57
CA PRO A 343 12.16 -32.55 4.65
C PRO A 343 11.09 -31.48 4.62
N PHE A 344 10.87 -30.78 5.74
CA PHE A 344 9.90 -29.69 5.83
C PHE A 344 10.44 -28.39 5.21
N ILE A 345 11.74 -28.11 5.37
CA ILE A 345 12.43 -26.97 4.75
C ILE A 345 12.38 -27.10 3.23
N GLU A 346 12.66 -28.28 2.68
CA GLU A 346 12.58 -28.53 1.23
C GLU A 346 11.18 -28.33 0.68
N ARG A 347 10.15 -28.80 1.39
CA ARG A 347 8.74 -28.56 1.02
C ARG A 347 8.38 -27.09 1.11
N ALA A 348 8.82 -26.39 2.15
CA ALA A 348 8.63 -24.96 2.31
C ALA A 348 9.26 -24.17 1.14
N ARG A 349 10.45 -24.55 0.73
CA ARG A 349 11.16 -23.97 -0.42
C ARG A 349 10.41 -24.19 -1.74
N ALA A 350 9.86 -25.38 -1.96
CA ALA A 350 9.08 -25.68 -3.15
C ALA A 350 7.82 -24.79 -3.30
N CYS A 351 7.33 -24.21 -2.20
CA CYS A 351 6.19 -23.31 -2.21
C CYS A 351 6.53 -21.89 -2.73
N LEU A 352 7.83 -21.53 -2.88
CA LEU A 352 8.26 -20.20 -3.35
C LEU A 352 7.67 -19.80 -4.71
N GLN A 353 7.41 -20.75 -5.58
CA GLN A 353 6.91 -20.49 -6.92
C GLN A 353 5.41 -20.18 -6.98
N ASN A 354 4.63 -20.58 -5.97
CA ASN A 354 3.16 -20.56 -6.07
C ASN A 354 2.45 -19.68 -5.05
N ARG A 355 2.92 -19.59 -3.81
CA ARG A 355 2.29 -18.77 -2.75
C ARG A 355 3.29 -18.48 -1.64
N VAL A 356 4.17 -17.54 -1.84
CA VAL A 356 5.10 -17.12 -0.79
C VAL A 356 4.37 -16.31 0.24
N ARG A 357 4.40 -16.75 1.49
CA ARG A 357 4.08 -15.96 2.64
C ARG A 357 5.37 -15.56 3.36
N PHE A 358 5.57 -14.26 3.52
CA PHE A 358 6.71 -13.74 4.28
C PHE A 358 6.39 -13.63 5.77
N PRO A 359 7.39 -13.80 6.66
CA PRO A 359 7.20 -13.62 8.10
C PRO A 359 6.83 -12.18 8.43
N ASN A 360 5.87 -12.01 9.35
CA ASN A 360 5.43 -10.69 9.79
C ASN A 360 5.11 -10.60 11.30
N THR A 361 5.24 -11.72 12.03
CA THR A 361 5.02 -11.77 13.48
C THR A 361 6.30 -12.10 14.22
N LEU A 362 6.38 -11.70 15.50
CA LEU A 362 7.55 -11.98 16.34
C LEU A 362 7.71 -13.48 16.63
N ASP A 363 6.63 -14.23 16.67
CA ASP A 363 6.67 -15.68 16.86
C ASP A 363 7.28 -16.38 15.63
N GLU A 364 6.94 -15.90 14.42
CA GLU A 364 7.55 -16.37 13.17
C GLU A 364 9.04 -16.03 13.10
N VAL A 365 9.46 -14.86 13.62
CA VAL A 365 10.87 -14.50 13.73
C VAL A 365 11.62 -15.46 14.64
N GLN A 366 11.10 -15.73 15.83
CA GLN A 366 11.73 -16.69 16.77
C GLN A 366 11.79 -18.10 16.20
N MET A 367 10.73 -18.53 15.51
CA MET A 367 10.71 -19.80 14.79
C MET A 367 11.81 -19.85 13.72
N LEU A 368 11.98 -18.83 12.88
CA LEU A 368 13.02 -18.77 11.87
C LEU A 368 14.43 -18.69 12.48
N GLN A 369 14.61 -18.01 13.59
CA GLN A 369 15.86 -17.97 14.33
C GLN A 369 16.27 -19.37 14.87
N SER A 370 15.29 -20.20 15.24
CA SER A 370 15.58 -21.59 15.64
C SER A 370 16.08 -22.46 14.47
N LEU A 371 15.86 -22.02 13.22
CA LEU A 371 16.31 -22.67 11.97
C LEU A 371 17.50 -21.93 11.33
N GLU A 372 18.32 -21.25 12.11
CA GLU A 372 19.38 -20.35 11.63
C GLU A 372 20.44 -20.98 10.72
N GLN A 373 20.60 -22.30 10.75
CA GLN A 373 21.52 -23.05 9.88
C GLN A 373 20.95 -23.26 8.47
N SER A 374 19.65 -23.03 8.26
CA SER A 374 19.00 -23.15 6.96
C SER A 374 19.17 -21.88 6.13
N ALA A 375 19.76 -22.00 4.94
CA ALA A 375 19.86 -20.91 3.98
C ALA A 375 18.50 -20.30 3.64
N PHE A 376 17.47 -21.14 3.48
CA PHE A 376 16.12 -20.71 3.17
C PHE A 376 15.45 -19.96 4.33
N ALA A 377 15.57 -20.44 5.56
CA ALA A 377 15.05 -19.72 6.74
C ALA A 377 15.76 -18.37 6.94
N ARG A 378 17.08 -18.32 6.73
CA ARG A 378 17.85 -17.09 6.74
C ARG A 378 17.40 -16.08 5.68
N TYR A 379 17.11 -16.56 4.46
CA TYR A 379 16.56 -15.70 3.41
C TYR A 379 15.26 -15.01 3.86
N LEU A 380 14.31 -15.77 4.40
CA LEU A 380 13.04 -15.23 4.89
C LEU A 380 13.22 -14.31 6.09
N LEU A 381 14.12 -14.64 7.00
CA LEU A 381 14.47 -13.79 8.14
C LEU A 381 15.06 -12.45 7.66
N GLY A 382 15.93 -12.47 6.66
CA GLY A 382 16.45 -11.27 6.00
C GLY A 382 15.35 -10.42 5.39
N CYS A 383 14.31 -11.01 4.79
CA CYS A 383 13.15 -10.28 4.28
C CYS A 383 12.38 -9.57 5.42
N PHE A 384 12.22 -10.22 6.57
CA PHE A 384 11.64 -9.60 7.75
C PHE A 384 12.50 -8.41 8.23
N TRP A 385 13.81 -8.59 8.40
CA TRP A 385 14.71 -7.53 8.84
C TRP A 385 14.66 -6.33 7.91
N TYR A 386 14.67 -6.55 6.60
CA TYR A 386 14.57 -5.47 5.61
C TYR A 386 13.25 -4.69 5.75
N SER A 387 12.12 -5.40 5.90
CA SER A 387 10.80 -4.79 6.11
C SER A 387 10.72 -3.94 7.38
N LYS A 388 11.56 -4.27 8.37
CA LYS A 388 11.68 -3.55 9.65
C LYS A 388 12.83 -2.53 9.66
N ARG A 389 13.45 -2.25 8.51
CA ARG A 389 14.56 -1.31 8.34
C ARG A 389 15.85 -1.71 9.08
N ARG A 390 15.97 -2.98 9.45
CA ARG A 390 17.19 -3.57 9.99
C ARG A 390 18.06 -4.11 8.86
N TYR A 391 18.64 -3.17 8.10
CA TYR A 391 19.31 -3.47 6.83
C TYR A 391 20.57 -4.29 6.98
N ALA A 392 21.36 -4.05 8.01
CA ALA A 392 22.62 -4.78 8.25
C ALA A 392 22.34 -6.27 8.50
N GLU A 393 21.34 -6.57 9.32
CA GLU A 393 20.91 -7.93 9.62
C GLU A 393 20.31 -8.61 8.37
N ALA A 394 19.53 -7.86 7.58
CA ALA A 394 18.98 -8.38 6.33
C ALA A 394 20.09 -8.80 5.36
N VAL A 395 21.07 -7.94 5.13
CA VAL A 395 22.21 -8.20 4.25
C VAL A 395 23.02 -9.38 4.75
N SER A 396 23.32 -9.46 6.06
CA SER A 396 24.01 -10.59 6.66
C SER A 396 23.28 -11.91 6.41
N CYS A 397 21.95 -11.93 6.55
CA CYS A 397 21.14 -13.12 6.27
C CYS A 397 21.22 -13.53 4.80
N TRP A 398 21.10 -12.60 3.84
CA TRP A 398 21.16 -12.91 2.42
C TRP A 398 22.56 -13.30 1.96
N GLN A 399 23.61 -12.69 2.51
CA GLN A 399 25.00 -13.12 2.27
C GLN A 399 25.27 -14.53 2.78
N PHE A 400 24.73 -14.88 3.97
CA PHE A 400 24.80 -16.24 4.49
C PHE A 400 24.08 -17.21 3.54
N THR A 401 22.90 -16.85 3.05
CA THR A 401 22.16 -17.66 2.07
C THR A 401 23.01 -17.93 0.84
N LEU A 402 23.62 -16.90 0.25
CA LEU A 402 24.46 -17.05 -0.96
C LEU A 402 25.79 -17.78 -0.71
N ALA A 403 26.31 -17.74 0.52
CA ALA A 403 27.50 -18.53 0.88
C ALA A 403 27.20 -20.03 0.91
N GLN A 404 25.97 -20.43 1.22
CA GLN A 404 25.51 -21.83 1.18
C GLN A 404 24.97 -22.22 -0.19
N GLU A 405 24.25 -21.33 -0.87
CA GLU A 405 23.54 -21.56 -2.12
C GLU A 405 23.78 -20.37 -3.06
N ALA A 406 24.91 -20.39 -3.77
CA ALA A 406 25.35 -19.30 -4.65
C ALA A 406 24.39 -19.03 -5.82
N ASP A 407 23.55 -20.00 -6.17
CA ASP A 407 22.55 -19.95 -7.25
C ASP A 407 21.14 -19.54 -6.76
N PHE A 408 20.99 -19.07 -5.53
CA PHE A 408 19.69 -18.64 -5.01
C PHE A 408 19.33 -17.23 -5.51
N ALA A 409 18.67 -17.19 -6.67
CA ALA A 409 18.32 -15.95 -7.39
C ALA A 409 17.55 -14.89 -6.55
N PRO A 410 16.59 -15.26 -5.66
CA PRO A 410 15.89 -14.27 -4.84
C PRO A 410 16.80 -13.47 -3.90
N ALA A 411 17.88 -14.04 -3.38
CA ALA A 411 18.83 -13.31 -2.53
C ALA A 411 19.69 -12.34 -3.34
N HIS A 412 20.13 -12.71 -4.55
CA HIS A 412 20.78 -11.79 -5.47
C HIS A 412 19.89 -10.59 -5.78
N ARG A 413 18.60 -10.83 -6.09
CA ARG A 413 17.63 -9.77 -6.33
C ARG A 413 17.55 -8.78 -5.15
N LEU A 414 17.42 -9.27 -3.93
CA LEU A 414 17.26 -8.42 -2.76
C LEU A 414 18.53 -7.63 -2.43
N LEU A 415 19.71 -8.22 -2.61
CA LEU A 415 20.99 -7.51 -2.50
C LEU A 415 21.12 -6.42 -3.58
N GLY A 416 20.62 -6.65 -4.79
CA GLY A 416 20.58 -5.65 -5.85
C GLY A 416 19.67 -4.46 -5.50
N ILE A 417 18.48 -4.73 -4.96
CA ILE A 417 17.56 -3.70 -4.46
C ILE A 417 18.19 -2.90 -3.33
N TYR A 418 18.83 -3.57 -2.37
CA TYR A 418 19.54 -2.91 -1.28
C TYR A 418 20.69 -2.03 -1.77
N ALA A 419 21.50 -2.52 -2.72
CA ALA A 419 22.59 -1.76 -3.29
C ALA A 419 22.13 -0.46 -3.94
N TRP A 420 21.01 -0.49 -4.67
CA TRP A 420 20.42 0.70 -5.26
C TRP A 420 19.82 1.64 -4.21
N ASN A 421 18.88 1.13 -3.38
CA ASN A 421 18.06 1.95 -2.51
C ASN A 421 18.81 2.49 -1.28
N LYS A 422 19.85 1.79 -0.80
CA LYS A 422 20.50 2.13 0.47
C LYS A 422 21.98 2.45 0.33
N LEU A 423 22.68 1.80 -0.59
CA LEU A 423 24.09 2.09 -0.85
C LEU A 423 24.29 3.13 -1.96
N HIS A 424 23.24 3.37 -2.79
CA HIS A 424 23.31 4.18 -4.00
C HIS A 424 24.43 3.73 -4.96
N ASP A 425 24.71 2.43 -4.96
CA ASP A 425 25.70 1.78 -5.84
C ASP A 425 25.01 1.12 -7.03
N ALA A 426 24.89 1.89 -8.12
CA ALA A 426 24.23 1.46 -9.36
C ALA A 426 24.94 0.26 -10.01
N GLN A 427 26.28 0.17 -9.92
CA GLN A 427 27.03 -0.91 -10.55
C GLN A 427 26.84 -2.23 -9.79
N GLN A 428 26.92 -2.18 -8.49
CA GLN A 428 26.65 -3.34 -7.64
C GLN A 428 25.20 -3.82 -7.77
N ALA A 429 24.24 -2.87 -7.81
CA ALA A 429 22.83 -3.19 -8.05
C ALA A 429 22.63 -3.91 -9.39
N LYS A 430 23.24 -3.40 -10.46
CA LYS A 430 23.18 -4.00 -11.78
C LYS A 430 23.80 -5.39 -11.82
N GLN A 431 24.95 -5.58 -11.14
CA GLN A 431 25.61 -6.89 -11.05
C GLN A 431 24.69 -7.93 -10.41
N TYR A 432 24.11 -7.61 -9.25
CA TYR A 432 23.22 -8.52 -8.53
C TYR A 432 21.92 -8.81 -9.28
N LEU A 433 21.25 -7.81 -9.85
CA LEU A 433 20.02 -8.03 -10.61
C LEU A 433 20.30 -8.80 -11.93
N SER A 434 21.43 -8.55 -12.58
CA SER A 434 21.83 -9.33 -13.75
C SER A 434 22.06 -10.81 -13.39
N GLN A 435 22.67 -11.08 -12.25
CA GLN A 435 22.86 -12.44 -11.76
C GLN A 435 21.52 -13.11 -11.47
N ALA A 436 20.58 -12.42 -10.84
CA ALA A 436 19.24 -12.95 -10.57
C ALA A 436 18.51 -13.34 -11.86
N VAL A 437 18.57 -12.49 -12.91
CA VAL A 437 17.99 -12.81 -14.24
C VAL A 437 18.70 -13.97 -14.91
N ALA A 438 20.03 -14.06 -14.80
CA ALA A 438 20.79 -15.17 -15.38
C ALA A 438 20.43 -16.52 -14.75
N LEU A 439 20.16 -16.54 -13.43
CA LEU A 439 19.77 -17.74 -12.69
C LEU A 439 18.31 -18.15 -12.96
N GLU A 440 17.41 -17.16 -13.12
CA GLU A 440 15.98 -17.39 -13.41
C GLU A 440 15.55 -16.61 -14.66
N PRO A 441 15.98 -16.99 -15.86
CA PRO A 441 15.69 -16.22 -17.08
C PRO A 441 14.21 -16.20 -17.47
N GLN A 442 13.39 -17.08 -16.93
CA GLN A 442 11.94 -17.13 -17.15
C GLN A 442 11.16 -16.26 -16.13
N ASN A 443 11.83 -15.61 -15.20
CA ASN A 443 11.19 -14.77 -14.21
C ASN A 443 10.97 -13.35 -14.75
N ALA A 444 9.76 -13.08 -15.19
CA ALA A 444 9.38 -11.80 -15.78
C ALA A 444 9.55 -10.61 -14.80
N ARG A 445 9.40 -10.85 -13.50
CA ARG A 445 9.62 -9.81 -12.47
C ARG A 445 11.10 -9.41 -12.39
N PHE A 446 12.01 -10.37 -12.40
CA PHE A 446 13.44 -10.07 -12.36
C PHE A 446 13.88 -9.33 -13.64
N LEU A 447 13.35 -9.72 -14.79
CA LEU A 447 13.60 -9.04 -16.05
C LEU A 447 13.08 -7.59 -16.02
N PHE A 448 11.87 -7.35 -15.48
CA PHE A 448 11.32 -6.02 -15.31
C PHE A 448 12.20 -5.14 -14.39
N GLU A 449 12.60 -5.65 -13.24
CA GLU A 449 13.41 -4.90 -12.27
C GLU A 449 14.79 -4.55 -12.82
N LEU A 450 15.41 -5.46 -13.57
CA LEU A 450 16.68 -5.20 -14.27
C LEU A 450 16.52 -4.16 -15.39
N ASP A 451 15.46 -4.26 -16.19
CA ASP A 451 15.21 -3.29 -17.27
C ASP A 451 14.90 -1.90 -16.69
N TYR A 452 14.09 -1.85 -15.62
CA TYR A 452 13.79 -0.60 -14.93
C TYR A 452 15.04 0.04 -14.31
N LEU A 453 15.93 -0.75 -13.70
CA LEU A 453 17.25 -0.26 -13.25
C LEU A 453 18.06 0.32 -14.41
N ASN A 454 18.09 -0.37 -15.54
CA ASN A 454 18.80 0.13 -16.72
C ASN A 454 18.20 1.43 -17.27
N LYS A 455 16.88 1.61 -17.18
CA LYS A 455 16.20 2.88 -17.47
C LYS A 455 16.66 4.00 -16.53
N LEU A 456 16.68 3.74 -15.22
CA LEU A 456 17.16 4.70 -14.21
C LEU A 456 18.64 5.04 -14.36
N MET A 457 19.45 4.13 -14.90
CA MET A 457 20.85 4.35 -15.25
C MET A 457 21.05 5.01 -16.63
N ALA A 458 20.01 5.52 -17.26
CA ALA A 458 20.03 6.14 -18.57
C ALA A 458 20.70 5.26 -19.66
N GLN A 459 20.53 3.94 -19.62
CA GLN A 459 21.04 3.08 -20.68
C GLN A 459 20.40 3.40 -22.04
N PRO A 460 21.15 3.31 -23.16
CA PRO A 460 20.61 3.54 -24.50
C PRO A 460 19.38 2.70 -24.79
N ALA A 461 18.35 3.33 -25.35
CA ALA A 461 17.06 2.69 -25.63
C ALA A 461 17.19 1.44 -26.52
N GLU A 462 18.11 1.47 -27.49
CA GLU A 462 18.39 0.35 -28.40
C GLU A 462 18.91 -0.89 -27.65
N GLN A 463 19.76 -0.69 -26.62
CA GLN A 463 20.29 -1.81 -25.83
C GLN A 463 19.22 -2.43 -24.95
N ARG A 464 18.34 -1.59 -24.37
CA ARG A 464 17.18 -2.05 -23.61
C ARG A 464 16.22 -2.82 -24.52
N LEU A 465 15.90 -2.25 -25.68
CA LEU A 465 15.03 -2.89 -26.68
C LEU A 465 15.56 -4.26 -27.10
N GLN A 466 16.84 -4.36 -27.47
CA GLN A 466 17.45 -5.62 -27.85
C GLN A 466 17.29 -6.72 -26.79
N ARG A 467 17.45 -6.36 -25.51
CA ARG A 467 17.29 -7.30 -24.39
C ARG A 467 15.84 -7.75 -24.23
N LEU A 468 14.88 -6.82 -24.27
CA LEU A 468 13.47 -7.16 -24.13
C LEU A 468 12.95 -7.96 -25.33
N GLU A 469 13.35 -7.65 -26.53
CA GLU A 469 12.98 -8.42 -27.74
C GLU A 469 13.55 -9.84 -27.72
N ALA A 470 14.76 -10.04 -27.17
CA ALA A 470 15.34 -11.39 -27.01
C ALA A 470 14.54 -12.25 -26.01
N SER A 471 13.75 -11.63 -25.14
CA SER A 471 12.92 -12.29 -24.11
C SER A 471 11.43 -12.00 -24.28
N LYS A 472 10.95 -11.78 -25.48
CA LYS A 472 9.61 -11.25 -25.79
C LYS A 472 8.47 -12.06 -25.15
N GLU A 473 8.57 -13.39 -25.13
CA GLU A 473 7.58 -14.26 -24.48
C GLU A 473 7.49 -14.02 -22.98
N ILE A 474 8.61 -13.72 -22.32
CA ILE A 474 8.66 -13.39 -20.89
C ILE A 474 8.12 -11.98 -20.65
N VAL A 475 8.46 -11.03 -21.52
CA VAL A 475 7.96 -9.64 -21.47
C VAL A 475 6.44 -9.63 -21.46
N PHE A 476 5.79 -10.43 -22.28
CA PHE A 476 4.34 -10.48 -22.37
C PHE A 476 3.63 -11.19 -21.20
N GLN A 477 4.35 -11.71 -20.24
CA GLN A 477 3.76 -12.25 -19.01
C GLN A 477 3.33 -11.15 -18.02
N ARG A 478 3.84 -9.88 -18.19
CA ARG A 478 3.54 -8.77 -17.30
C ARG A 478 3.18 -7.51 -18.09
N ASP A 479 2.15 -6.80 -17.63
CA ASP A 479 1.70 -5.57 -18.30
C ASP A 479 2.69 -4.41 -18.13
N ASP A 480 3.28 -4.24 -16.93
CA ASP A 480 4.30 -3.22 -16.66
C ASP A 480 5.53 -3.37 -17.57
N LEU A 481 6.03 -4.59 -17.73
CA LEU A 481 7.16 -4.88 -18.63
C LEU A 481 6.79 -4.73 -20.09
N THR A 482 5.55 -5.08 -20.48
CA THR A 482 5.02 -4.85 -21.83
C THR A 482 4.95 -3.36 -22.15
N VAL A 483 4.53 -2.52 -21.18
CA VAL A 483 4.49 -1.06 -21.35
C VAL A 483 5.90 -0.49 -21.58
N GLU A 484 6.94 -0.98 -20.90
CA GLU A 484 8.33 -0.57 -21.17
C GLU A 484 8.75 -0.93 -22.61
N LEU A 485 8.38 -2.11 -23.11
CA LEU A 485 8.65 -2.49 -24.50
C LEU A 485 7.91 -1.58 -25.49
N LEU A 486 6.63 -1.23 -25.21
CA LEU A 486 5.86 -0.30 -26.03
C LEU A 486 6.49 1.09 -26.08
N SER A 487 6.95 1.61 -24.94
CA SER A 487 7.66 2.90 -24.84
C SER A 487 8.92 2.90 -25.72
N LEU A 488 9.72 1.83 -25.64
CA LEU A 488 10.90 1.68 -26.48
C LEU A 488 10.58 1.59 -27.98
N TRP A 489 9.57 0.83 -28.38
CA TRP A 489 9.15 0.78 -29.78
C TRP A 489 8.64 2.12 -30.28
N ASN A 490 7.79 2.80 -29.51
CA ASN A 490 7.28 4.13 -29.86
C ASN A 490 8.42 5.16 -29.97
N GLY A 491 9.35 5.16 -29.00
CA GLY A 491 10.48 6.09 -29.01
C GLY A 491 11.48 5.87 -30.12
N LEU A 492 11.65 4.62 -30.59
CA LEU A 492 12.60 4.22 -31.64
C LEU A 492 11.95 4.09 -33.05
N GLY A 493 10.71 4.55 -33.21
CA GLY A 493 10.05 4.57 -34.53
C GLY A 493 9.45 3.23 -35.00
N ARG A 494 9.37 2.24 -34.09
CA ARG A 494 8.78 0.92 -34.33
C ARG A 494 7.26 0.93 -34.10
N TYR A 495 6.56 1.89 -34.68
CA TYR A 495 5.15 2.18 -34.37
C TYR A 495 4.19 1.04 -34.68
N ASP A 496 4.45 0.27 -35.75
CA ASP A 496 3.58 -0.83 -36.16
C ASP A 496 3.71 -2.04 -35.23
N ASP A 497 4.90 -2.29 -34.68
CA ASP A 497 5.11 -3.33 -33.68
C ASP A 497 4.33 -3.00 -32.36
N ALA A 498 4.41 -1.74 -31.92
CA ALA A 498 3.64 -1.27 -30.78
C ALA A 498 2.14 -1.33 -31.04
N ALA A 499 1.68 -0.88 -32.24
CA ALA A 499 0.27 -0.90 -32.63
C ALA A 499 -0.33 -2.30 -32.63
N ALA A 500 0.43 -3.30 -33.07
CA ALA A 500 -0.01 -4.70 -33.11
C ALA A 500 -0.32 -5.20 -31.67
N VAL A 501 0.58 -4.95 -30.73
CA VAL A 501 0.39 -5.36 -29.33
C VAL A 501 -0.75 -4.58 -28.67
N LEU A 502 -0.84 -3.26 -28.89
CA LEU A 502 -1.90 -2.42 -28.34
C LEU A 502 -3.29 -2.79 -28.86
N ARG A 503 -3.39 -3.34 -30.08
CA ARG A 503 -4.65 -3.83 -30.65
C ARG A 503 -5.10 -5.16 -30.07
N ASP A 504 -4.16 -6.11 -29.91
CA ASP A 504 -4.49 -7.51 -29.71
C ASP A 504 -4.37 -7.97 -28.25
N ARG A 505 -3.59 -7.23 -27.41
CA ARG A 505 -3.38 -7.56 -26.01
C ARG A 505 -4.46 -6.96 -25.12
N VAL A 506 -4.96 -7.76 -24.14
CA VAL A 506 -5.76 -7.27 -23.02
C VAL A 506 -4.81 -6.83 -21.90
N PHE A 507 -4.91 -5.56 -21.50
CA PHE A 507 -4.19 -5.00 -20.36
C PHE A 507 -5.07 -5.02 -19.12
N HIS A 508 -4.46 -5.22 -17.96
CA HIS A 508 -5.12 -5.22 -16.67
C HIS A 508 -4.65 -4.00 -15.87
N PRO A 509 -5.55 -3.15 -15.38
CA PRO A 509 -5.17 -2.03 -14.52
C PRO A 509 -4.42 -2.53 -13.28
N TRP A 510 -3.37 -1.81 -12.88
CA TRP A 510 -2.65 -2.08 -11.64
C TRP A 510 -2.36 -0.78 -10.91
N GLU A 511 -2.33 -0.83 -9.58
CA GLU A 511 -2.04 0.33 -8.75
C GLU A 511 -0.60 0.83 -9.00
N GLY A 512 -0.46 2.14 -9.24
CA GLY A 512 0.79 2.77 -9.68
C GLY A 512 1.09 2.61 -11.17
N GLY A 513 0.14 2.03 -11.94
CA GLY A 513 0.22 1.89 -13.39
C GLY A 513 -0.85 2.66 -14.15
N GLU A 514 -1.63 3.46 -13.45
CA GLU A 514 -2.72 4.26 -14.02
C GLU A 514 -2.19 5.16 -15.15
N GLY A 515 -2.87 5.14 -16.27
CA GLY A 515 -2.53 5.94 -17.45
C GLY A 515 -1.32 5.44 -18.25
N LYS A 516 -0.60 4.40 -17.82
CA LYS A 516 0.62 3.94 -18.54
C LYS A 516 0.29 3.22 -19.85
N ALA A 517 -0.66 2.30 -19.83
CA ALA A 517 -1.06 1.58 -21.05
C ALA A 517 -1.78 2.54 -22.02
N THR A 518 -2.71 3.36 -21.52
CA THR A 518 -3.38 4.40 -22.32
C THR A 518 -2.41 5.45 -22.84
N GLY A 519 -1.40 5.84 -22.04
CA GLY A 519 -0.34 6.75 -22.46
C GLY A 519 0.43 6.22 -23.66
N GLN A 520 0.82 4.93 -23.65
CA GLN A 520 1.49 4.31 -24.78
C GLN A 520 0.58 4.17 -26.02
N TYR A 521 -0.72 3.93 -25.82
CA TYR A 521 -1.68 3.94 -26.90
C TYR A 521 -1.78 5.33 -27.55
N LEU A 522 -1.94 6.38 -26.75
CA LEU A 522 -2.00 7.76 -27.26
C LEU A 522 -0.71 8.16 -27.98
N LEU A 523 0.45 7.89 -27.38
CA LEU A 523 1.76 8.17 -28.00
C LEU A 523 1.91 7.45 -29.36
N ASN A 524 1.49 6.19 -29.43
CA ASN A 524 1.51 5.45 -30.69
C ASN A 524 0.67 6.12 -31.77
N GLN A 525 -0.58 6.51 -31.44
CA GLN A 525 -1.46 7.20 -32.37
C GLN A 525 -0.90 8.55 -32.83
N LEU A 526 -0.33 9.33 -31.90
CA LEU A 526 0.28 10.62 -32.20
C LEU A 526 1.54 10.47 -33.09
N HIS A 527 2.42 9.53 -32.78
CA HIS A 527 3.60 9.27 -33.59
C HIS A 527 3.22 8.81 -35.01
N ARG A 528 2.21 7.93 -35.16
CA ARG A 528 1.71 7.48 -36.44
C ARG A 528 1.05 8.61 -37.25
N ALA A 529 0.32 9.49 -36.55
CA ALA A 529 -0.24 10.69 -37.19
C ALA A 529 0.86 11.63 -37.72
N LEU A 530 1.91 11.89 -36.91
CA LEU A 530 3.05 12.69 -37.34
C LEU A 530 3.80 12.05 -38.56
N ALA A 531 3.98 10.74 -38.54
CA ALA A 531 4.60 10.01 -39.65
C ALA A 531 3.75 10.11 -40.93
N ALA A 532 2.44 10.05 -40.81
CA ALA A 532 1.52 10.24 -41.93
C ALA A 532 1.57 11.67 -42.49
N VAL A 533 1.62 12.69 -41.62
CA VAL A 533 1.85 14.09 -42.01
C VAL A 533 3.16 14.22 -42.80
N GLN A 534 4.22 13.64 -42.29
CA GLN A 534 5.55 13.68 -42.94
C GLN A 534 5.54 13.04 -44.33
N SER A 535 4.78 11.97 -44.52
CA SER A 535 4.62 11.30 -45.83
C SER A 535 3.64 11.99 -46.77
N GLY A 536 3.01 13.10 -46.33
CA GLY A 536 2.04 13.84 -47.13
C GLY A 536 0.64 13.22 -47.19
N ASP A 537 0.29 12.40 -46.20
CA ASP A 537 -1.02 11.78 -46.05
C ASP A 537 -1.78 12.28 -44.83
N PRO A 538 -2.34 13.50 -44.90
CA PRO A 538 -3.11 14.08 -43.76
C PRO A 538 -4.41 13.30 -43.47
N GLN A 539 -4.94 12.52 -44.42
CA GLN A 539 -6.16 11.74 -44.18
C GLN A 539 -5.89 10.56 -43.23
N THR A 540 -4.80 9.85 -43.43
CA THR A 540 -4.35 8.78 -42.51
C THR A 540 -4.05 9.39 -41.14
N ALA A 541 -3.41 10.57 -41.05
CA ALA A 541 -3.18 11.27 -39.78
C ALA A 541 -4.50 11.58 -39.03
N ILE A 542 -5.50 12.12 -39.73
CA ILE A 542 -6.83 12.38 -39.17
C ILE A 542 -7.44 11.09 -38.57
N THR A 543 -7.35 9.98 -39.30
CA THR A 543 -7.88 8.69 -38.85
C THR A 543 -7.21 8.24 -37.53
N GLN A 544 -5.87 8.33 -37.45
CA GLN A 544 -5.15 8.00 -36.20
C GLN A 544 -5.54 8.92 -35.03
N LEU A 545 -5.64 10.22 -35.25
CA LEU A 545 -6.03 11.20 -34.26
C LEU A 545 -7.47 11.01 -33.77
N GLN A 546 -8.40 10.65 -34.68
CA GLN A 546 -9.77 10.31 -34.29
C GLN A 546 -9.82 9.03 -33.45
N GLN A 547 -9.00 8.03 -33.76
CA GLN A 547 -8.87 6.84 -32.95
C GLN A 547 -8.32 7.17 -31.53
N ALA A 548 -7.38 8.10 -31.43
CA ALA A 548 -6.81 8.52 -30.15
C ALA A 548 -7.85 9.14 -29.19
N LEU A 549 -8.96 9.69 -29.71
CA LEU A 549 -10.06 10.20 -28.89
C LEU A 549 -10.92 9.10 -28.23
N HIS A 550 -10.69 7.84 -28.59
CA HIS A 550 -11.45 6.68 -28.10
C HIS A 550 -10.48 5.61 -27.58
N TYR A 551 -10.63 5.22 -26.33
CA TYR A 551 -9.81 4.15 -25.76
C TYR A 551 -10.44 2.80 -26.04
N PRO A 552 -9.70 1.86 -26.69
CA PRO A 552 -10.21 0.51 -26.92
C PRO A 552 -10.38 -0.23 -25.58
N GLN A 553 -11.41 -1.06 -25.48
CA GLN A 553 -11.76 -1.76 -24.24
C GLN A 553 -10.60 -2.66 -23.74
N ASN A 554 -9.81 -3.24 -24.62
CA ASN A 554 -8.69 -4.11 -24.27
C ASN A 554 -7.54 -3.38 -23.55
N ILE A 555 -7.47 -2.05 -23.58
CA ILE A 555 -6.48 -1.27 -22.83
C ILE A 555 -6.79 -1.29 -21.31
N GLY A 556 -8.05 -1.59 -20.92
CA GLY A 556 -8.43 -1.78 -19.52
C GLY A 556 -8.73 -0.50 -18.76
N GLU A 557 -8.57 0.67 -19.36
CA GLU A 557 -8.81 1.98 -18.76
C GLU A 557 -9.76 2.81 -19.61
N GLY A 558 -10.64 3.56 -18.95
CA GLY A 558 -11.55 4.50 -19.59
C GLY A 558 -10.96 5.90 -19.72
N ARG A 559 -11.49 6.67 -20.68
CA ARG A 559 -11.14 8.08 -20.81
C ARG A 559 -11.79 8.88 -19.68
N LEU A 560 -11.00 9.74 -19.04
CA LEU A 560 -11.49 10.57 -17.94
C LEU A 560 -12.44 11.68 -18.43
N PRO A 561 -13.54 11.95 -17.72
CA PRO A 561 -14.37 13.12 -17.98
C PRO A 561 -13.55 14.41 -17.84
N GLY A 562 -13.69 15.34 -18.78
CA GLY A 562 -12.98 16.62 -18.73
C GLY A 562 -11.58 16.63 -19.34
N GLN A 563 -11.07 15.49 -19.81
CA GLN A 563 -9.81 15.44 -20.56
C GLN A 563 -9.88 16.33 -21.80
N THR A 564 -8.90 17.22 -21.98
CA THR A 564 -8.93 18.28 -22.99
C THR A 564 -8.30 17.91 -24.33
N ASP A 565 -7.35 16.94 -24.35
CA ASP A 565 -6.67 16.42 -25.55
C ASP A 565 -6.16 17.51 -26.51
N ASN A 566 -5.53 18.54 -25.95
CA ASN A 566 -5.11 19.73 -26.68
C ASN A 566 -4.15 19.40 -27.84
N ASP A 567 -3.28 18.43 -27.67
CA ASP A 567 -2.37 17.92 -28.68
C ASP A 567 -3.11 17.30 -29.88
N ILE A 568 -4.11 16.46 -29.61
CA ILE A 568 -4.92 15.80 -30.63
C ILE A 568 -5.73 16.85 -31.42
N TRP A 569 -6.38 17.76 -30.71
CA TRP A 569 -7.19 18.81 -31.37
C TRP A 569 -6.32 19.76 -32.20
N TYR A 570 -5.13 20.12 -31.73
CA TYR A 570 -4.18 20.91 -32.49
C TYR A 570 -3.76 20.19 -33.78
N LEU A 571 -3.38 18.92 -33.70
CA LEU A 571 -2.97 18.12 -34.84
C LEU A 571 -4.12 17.92 -35.85
N LEU A 572 -5.35 17.69 -35.39
CA LEU A 572 -6.54 17.67 -36.26
C LEU A 572 -6.72 18.99 -37.00
N GLY A 573 -6.57 20.12 -36.30
CA GLY A 573 -6.61 21.47 -36.91
C GLY A 573 -5.54 21.66 -37.97
N TYR A 574 -4.31 21.19 -37.69
CA TYR A 574 -3.20 21.24 -38.65
C TYR A 574 -3.45 20.39 -39.89
N CYS A 575 -3.94 19.15 -39.71
CA CYS A 575 -4.28 18.27 -40.82
C CYS A 575 -5.41 18.83 -41.71
N ALA A 576 -6.46 19.41 -41.08
CA ALA A 576 -7.55 20.09 -41.78
C ALA A 576 -7.03 21.30 -42.61
N GLN A 577 -6.09 22.07 -42.04
CA GLN A 577 -5.43 23.17 -42.76
C GLN A 577 -4.65 22.68 -43.99
N LEU A 578 -3.91 21.57 -43.87
CA LEU A 578 -3.19 20.97 -45.01
C LEU A 578 -4.13 20.54 -46.14
N GLN A 579 -5.36 20.17 -45.80
CA GLN A 579 -6.39 19.78 -46.80
C GLN A 579 -7.19 20.98 -47.34
N GLY A 580 -6.92 22.21 -46.87
CA GLY A 580 -7.67 23.41 -47.26
C GLY A 580 -9.03 23.58 -46.55
N HIS A 581 -9.33 22.80 -45.54
CA HIS A 581 -10.57 22.86 -44.78
C HIS A 581 -10.45 23.89 -43.61
N PHE A 582 -10.35 25.17 -44.00
CA PHE A 582 -10.02 26.25 -43.06
C PHE A 582 -11.04 26.44 -41.92
N GLU A 583 -12.35 26.34 -42.18
CA GLU A 583 -13.38 26.50 -41.15
C GLU A 583 -13.29 25.36 -40.11
N GLU A 584 -13.06 24.16 -40.57
CA GLU A 584 -12.89 23.00 -39.68
C GLU A 584 -11.60 23.11 -38.88
N SER A 585 -10.52 23.55 -39.50
CA SER A 585 -9.24 23.82 -38.87
C SER A 585 -9.39 24.81 -37.72
N GLN A 586 -10.11 25.93 -37.94
CA GLN A 586 -10.38 26.95 -36.90
C GLN A 586 -11.18 26.37 -35.73
N ARG A 587 -12.19 25.51 -35.97
CA ARG A 587 -12.94 24.85 -34.92
C ARG A 587 -12.06 23.94 -34.08
N TYR A 588 -11.18 23.20 -34.69
CA TYR A 588 -10.24 22.31 -33.99
C TYR A 588 -9.23 23.12 -33.17
N PHE A 589 -8.64 24.20 -33.72
CA PHE A 589 -7.74 25.06 -32.95
C PHE A 589 -8.47 25.72 -31.78
N SER A 590 -9.70 26.21 -31.95
CA SER A 590 -10.51 26.76 -30.85
C SER A 590 -10.80 25.68 -29.77
N ARG A 591 -10.91 24.41 -30.15
CA ARG A 591 -11.06 23.34 -29.17
C ARG A 591 -9.75 23.02 -28.45
N ALA A 592 -8.62 23.16 -29.14
CA ALA A 592 -7.30 22.96 -28.59
C ALA A 592 -6.88 24.04 -27.56
N THR A 593 -7.58 25.18 -27.45
CA THR A 593 -7.29 26.21 -26.43
C THR A 593 -7.97 25.95 -25.09
N ARG A 594 -8.79 24.90 -24.94
CA ARG A 594 -9.56 24.64 -23.72
C ARG A 594 -8.69 24.01 -22.62
N GLY A 595 -9.00 24.30 -21.37
CA GLY A 595 -8.35 23.71 -20.22
C GLY A 595 -7.85 24.73 -19.20
N GLY A 596 -7.06 24.30 -18.24
CA GLY A 596 -6.40 25.18 -17.28
C GLY A 596 -5.33 26.01 -17.97
N SER A 597 -5.01 27.18 -17.40
CA SER A 597 -4.03 28.14 -17.94
C SER A 597 -2.78 28.29 -17.06
N THR A 598 -2.69 27.52 -15.96
CA THR A 598 -1.59 27.60 -14.99
C THR A 598 -0.72 26.37 -15.06
N LEU A 599 0.61 26.58 -15.00
CA LEU A 599 1.56 25.49 -14.84
C LEU A 599 1.44 24.87 -13.45
N ASP A 600 1.43 23.56 -13.42
CA ASP A 600 1.44 22.74 -12.21
C ASP A 600 2.63 21.79 -12.24
N ALA A 601 2.97 21.21 -11.07
CA ALA A 601 4.05 20.22 -10.98
C ALA A 601 3.72 18.89 -11.69
N GLY A 602 2.49 18.68 -12.14
CA GLY A 602 2.05 17.47 -12.86
C GLY A 602 2.28 16.20 -12.04
N ARG A 603 1.78 16.17 -10.80
CA ARG A 603 2.10 15.12 -9.83
C ARG A 603 1.30 13.84 -10.01
N TYR A 604 0.07 13.96 -10.54
CA TYR A 604 -0.88 12.85 -10.62
C TYR A 604 -1.26 12.58 -12.07
N TYR A 605 -1.64 11.34 -12.36
CA TYR A 605 -1.96 10.91 -13.72
C TYR A 605 -3.18 11.63 -14.32
N ASN A 606 -4.06 12.17 -13.49
CA ASN A 606 -5.25 12.94 -13.90
C ASN A 606 -5.04 14.46 -13.89
N ASP A 607 -3.86 14.96 -13.50
CA ASP A 607 -3.51 16.35 -13.63
C ASP A 607 -3.37 16.70 -15.12
N GLN A 608 -3.68 17.97 -15.46
CA GLN A 608 -3.46 18.43 -16.83
C GLN A 608 -1.97 18.39 -17.16
N PRO A 609 -1.54 17.62 -18.19
CA PRO A 609 -0.14 17.58 -18.58
C PRO A 609 0.39 18.93 -19.00
N VAL A 610 1.62 19.28 -18.66
CA VAL A 610 2.22 20.58 -18.98
C VAL A 610 2.31 20.83 -20.49
N ASP A 611 2.51 19.79 -21.28
CA ASP A 611 2.51 19.90 -22.75
C ASP A 611 1.14 20.26 -23.33
N TYR A 612 0.04 20.05 -22.62
CA TYR A 612 -1.27 20.54 -23.07
C TYR A 612 -1.34 22.08 -23.10
N LEU A 613 -0.70 22.75 -22.15
CA LEU A 613 -0.57 24.23 -22.16
C LEU A 613 0.26 24.70 -23.38
N PHE A 614 1.30 23.97 -23.72
CA PHE A 614 2.06 24.27 -24.94
C PHE A 614 1.17 24.19 -26.20
N TRP A 615 0.38 23.12 -26.33
CA TRP A 615 -0.53 22.98 -27.46
C TRP A 615 -1.65 24.04 -27.45
N GLN A 616 -2.11 24.48 -26.27
CA GLN A 616 -3.03 25.64 -26.16
C GLN A 616 -2.40 26.89 -26.75
N GLY A 617 -1.17 27.24 -26.36
CA GLY A 617 -0.46 28.41 -26.87
C GLY A 617 -0.21 28.34 -28.38
N MET A 618 0.15 27.15 -28.88
CA MET A 618 0.31 26.93 -30.33
C MET A 618 -1.02 27.09 -31.09
N ALA A 619 -2.14 26.67 -30.49
CA ALA A 619 -3.48 26.86 -31.09
C ALA A 619 -3.91 28.30 -31.05
N GLN A 620 -3.66 29.07 -29.97
CA GLN A 620 -3.88 30.51 -29.90
C GLN A 620 -3.14 31.23 -31.02
N ARG A 621 -1.89 30.90 -31.27
CA ARG A 621 -1.10 31.46 -32.37
C ARG A 621 -1.72 31.20 -33.73
N LYS A 622 -2.27 29.99 -33.98
CA LYS A 622 -3.00 29.65 -35.21
C LYS A 622 -4.34 30.41 -35.37
N LEU A 623 -4.90 30.88 -34.26
CA LEU A 623 -6.11 31.71 -34.24
C LEU A 623 -5.83 33.21 -34.35
N GLY A 624 -4.56 33.63 -34.24
CA GLY A 624 -4.12 35.06 -34.33
C GLY A 624 -3.94 35.72 -32.96
N ASP A 625 -4.01 34.98 -31.87
CA ASP A 625 -3.85 35.46 -30.49
C ASP A 625 -2.37 35.37 -30.05
N ASP A 626 -1.48 36.00 -30.83
CA ASP A 626 -0.02 35.90 -30.65
C ASP A 626 0.44 36.41 -29.28
N ALA A 627 -0.19 37.48 -28.77
CA ALA A 627 0.18 38.08 -27.49
C ALA A 627 -0.10 37.15 -26.28
N GLU A 628 -1.25 36.47 -26.28
CA GLU A 628 -1.63 35.48 -25.30
C GLU A 628 -0.73 34.27 -25.36
N ALA A 629 -0.41 33.78 -26.56
CA ALA A 629 0.51 32.68 -26.77
C ALA A 629 1.91 33.00 -26.25
N ASP A 630 2.46 34.16 -26.57
CA ASP A 630 3.78 34.61 -26.10
C ASP A 630 3.80 34.77 -24.57
N ALA A 631 2.72 35.34 -23.97
CA ALA A 631 2.60 35.44 -22.52
C ALA A 631 2.62 34.06 -21.85
N LEU A 632 1.90 33.09 -22.42
CA LEU A 632 1.89 31.70 -21.92
C LEU A 632 3.27 31.05 -22.02
N PHE A 633 3.97 31.15 -23.15
CA PHE A 633 5.31 30.57 -23.31
C PHE A 633 6.37 31.25 -22.43
N ASN A 634 6.28 32.56 -22.21
CA ASN A 634 7.12 33.25 -21.24
C ASN A 634 6.86 32.79 -19.80
N SER A 635 5.60 32.46 -19.45
CA SER A 635 5.27 31.92 -18.12
C SER A 635 5.97 30.58 -17.85
N PHE A 636 6.26 29.76 -18.87
CA PHE A 636 7.01 28.52 -18.74
C PHE A 636 8.43 28.78 -18.25
N LEU A 637 9.14 29.71 -18.92
CA LEU A 637 10.51 30.05 -18.55
C LEU A 637 10.58 30.69 -17.16
N GLN A 638 9.64 31.59 -16.82
CA GLN A 638 9.53 32.21 -15.50
C GLN A 638 9.22 31.17 -14.41
N TRP A 639 8.38 30.20 -14.70
CA TRP A 639 8.07 29.14 -13.76
C TRP A 639 9.32 28.32 -13.42
N VAL A 640 10.11 27.94 -14.42
CA VAL A 640 11.36 27.20 -14.20
C VAL A 640 12.36 28.06 -13.43
N GLU A 641 12.56 29.34 -13.80
CA GLU A 641 13.45 30.25 -13.08
C GLU A 641 13.11 30.35 -11.58
N SER A 642 11.82 30.36 -11.25
CA SER A 642 11.37 30.48 -9.86
C SER A 642 11.28 29.15 -9.08
N HIS A 643 11.27 28.00 -9.77
CA HIS A 643 11.03 26.68 -9.14
C HIS A 643 12.14 25.65 -9.32
N HIS A 644 13.19 25.91 -10.12
CA HIS A 644 14.20 24.91 -10.41
C HIS A 644 14.92 24.39 -9.15
N ASP A 645 15.08 25.22 -8.11
CA ASP A 645 15.67 24.85 -6.82
C ASP A 645 14.63 24.30 -5.82
N ASN A 646 13.35 24.38 -6.13
CA ASN A 646 12.26 23.97 -5.26
C ASN A 646 11.78 22.56 -5.61
N VAL A 647 12.55 21.55 -5.20
CA VAL A 647 12.14 20.16 -5.40
C VAL A 647 10.84 19.89 -4.64
N PRO A 648 9.77 19.45 -5.31
CA PRO A 648 8.50 19.18 -4.66
C PRO A 648 8.63 18.09 -3.59
N ASP A 649 8.18 18.37 -2.38
CA ASP A 649 8.01 17.34 -1.36
C ASP A 649 6.79 16.49 -1.75
N VAL A 650 7.02 15.25 -2.11
CA VAL A 650 5.95 14.35 -2.54
C VAL A 650 5.27 13.81 -1.31
N ASP A 651 4.11 14.36 -0.99
CA ASP A 651 3.25 13.86 0.09
C ASP A 651 2.19 12.92 -0.50
N PHE A 652 2.25 11.65 -0.11
CA PHE A 652 1.41 10.58 -0.68
C PHE A 652 0.04 10.46 0.00
N PHE A 653 -0.63 11.55 0.33
CA PHE A 653 -2.04 11.55 0.68
C PHE A 653 -2.98 11.53 -0.53
N ALA A 654 -2.43 11.37 -1.71
CA ALA A 654 -3.20 11.36 -2.92
C ALA A 654 -3.88 10.02 -3.16
N VAL A 655 -4.97 10.10 -3.90
CA VAL A 655 -5.79 8.97 -4.33
C VAL A 655 -5.00 7.97 -5.19
N SER A 656 -3.92 8.42 -5.83
CA SER A 656 -3.01 7.59 -6.62
C SER A 656 -1.64 7.57 -5.98
N LEU A 657 -1.17 6.39 -5.61
CA LEU A 657 0.22 6.21 -5.20
C LEU A 657 1.14 6.39 -6.41
N PRO A 658 2.35 6.94 -6.22
CA PRO A 658 3.35 6.94 -7.29
C PRO A 658 3.74 5.52 -7.65
N ASP A 659 4.51 5.39 -8.72
CA ASP A 659 4.98 4.10 -9.21
C ASP A 659 5.38 3.15 -8.09
N LEU A 660 4.60 2.08 -7.91
CA LEU A 660 4.89 1.01 -6.95
C LEU A 660 6.03 0.14 -7.47
N VAL A 661 7.21 0.73 -7.58
CA VAL A 661 8.44 0.05 -7.98
C VAL A 661 9.35 -0.15 -6.78
N VAL A 662 10.10 -1.25 -6.83
CA VAL A 662 11.00 -1.62 -5.71
C VAL A 662 12.30 -0.80 -5.68
N LEU A 663 12.60 -0.07 -6.77
CA LEU A 663 13.80 0.78 -6.87
C LEU A 663 13.41 2.24 -6.62
N ASP A 664 14.04 2.85 -5.63
CA ASP A 664 13.79 4.24 -5.27
C ASP A 664 14.16 5.18 -6.43
N THR A 665 13.34 6.22 -6.64
CA THR A 665 13.60 7.26 -7.65
C THR A 665 13.87 8.59 -6.98
N SER A 666 14.82 9.39 -7.52
CA SER A 666 15.12 10.71 -6.99
C SER A 666 14.05 11.72 -7.40
N ALA A 667 13.50 12.44 -6.41
CA ALA A 667 12.58 13.55 -6.64
C ALA A 667 13.30 14.69 -7.39
N GLU A 668 14.57 14.93 -7.06
CA GLU A 668 15.45 15.92 -7.69
C GLU A 668 15.63 15.61 -9.19
N ALA A 669 15.95 14.34 -9.52
CA ALA A 669 16.13 13.94 -10.90
C ALA A 669 14.83 14.05 -11.73
N LYS A 670 13.69 13.71 -11.14
CA LYS A 670 12.38 13.89 -11.79
C LYS A 670 12.07 15.38 -11.99
N HIS A 671 12.34 16.19 -10.98
CA HIS A 671 12.13 17.64 -11.05
C HIS A 671 13.02 18.30 -12.10
N GLN A 672 14.30 17.93 -12.17
CA GLN A 672 15.23 18.40 -13.20
C GLN A 672 14.71 18.06 -14.61
N GLN A 673 14.29 16.81 -14.85
CA GLN A 673 13.72 16.40 -16.14
C GLN A 673 12.46 17.21 -16.48
N HIS A 674 11.61 17.48 -15.50
CA HIS A 674 10.40 18.30 -15.67
C HIS A 674 10.74 19.75 -16.04
N CYS A 675 11.70 20.37 -15.35
CA CYS A 675 12.17 21.73 -15.67
C CYS A 675 12.77 21.83 -17.08
N LEU A 676 13.62 20.87 -17.47
CA LEU A 676 14.17 20.81 -18.83
C LEU A 676 13.08 20.69 -19.90
N PHE A 677 12.06 19.87 -19.63
CA PHE A 677 10.95 19.73 -20.57
C PHE A 677 10.11 21.01 -20.68
N ILE A 678 9.78 21.68 -19.57
CA ILE A 678 9.06 22.97 -19.58
C ILE A 678 9.87 24.02 -20.33
N ASN A 679 11.19 24.15 -20.06
CA ASN A 679 12.06 25.07 -20.79
C ASN A 679 12.05 24.80 -22.30
N ALA A 680 12.18 23.53 -22.70
CA ALA A 680 12.12 23.15 -24.12
C ALA A 680 10.80 23.60 -24.79
N LEU A 681 9.66 23.39 -24.13
CA LEU A 681 8.34 23.83 -24.60
C LEU A 681 8.24 25.37 -24.70
N GLY A 682 8.68 26.10 -23.68
CA GLY A 682 8.69 27.55 -23.65
C GLY A 682 9.55 28.14 -24.79
N HIS A 683 10.78 27.65 -24.95
CA HIS A 683 11.68 28.07 -26.02
C HIS A 683 11.13 27.77 -27.41
N LEU A 684 10.54 26.59 -27.61
CA LEU A 684 9.93 26.22 -28.89
C LEU A 684 8.76 27.16 -29.21
N GLY A 685 7.88 27.41 -28.23
CA GLY A 685 6.75 28.32 -28.38
C GLY A 685 7.16 29.73 -28.76
N LEU A 686 8.27 30.24 -28.23
CA LEU A 686 8.84 31.55 -28.56
C LEU A 686 9.72 31.56 -29.83
N GLY A 687 9.80 30.44 -30.55
CA GLY A 687 10.62 30.34 -31.80
C GLY A 687 12.11 30.13 -31.57
N ASN A 688 12.57 29.97 -30.33
CA ASN A 688 13.98 29.74 -29.97
C ASN A 688 14.42 28.28 -30.19
N SER A 689 14.40 27.81 -31.42
CA SER A 689 14.67 26.39 -31.76
C SER A 689 16.00 25.88 -31.24
N ALA A 690 17.07 26.70 -31.25
CA ALA A 690 18.38 26.30 -30.76
C ALA A 690 18.41 26.06 -29.25
N ALA A 691 17.70 26.87 -28.46
CA ALA A 691 17.56 26.67 -27.02
C ALA A 691 16.72 25.42 -26.73
N CYS A 692 15.57 25.28 -27.40
CA CYS A 692 14.74 24.06 -27.29
C CYS A 692 15.55 22.78 -27.56
N GLN A 693 16.36 22.75 -28.60
CA GLN A 693 17.17 21.59 -28.94
C GLN A 693 18.18 21.24 -27.84
N ARG A 694 18.85 22.24 -27.24
CA ARG A 694 19.77 22.00 -26.11
C ARG A 694 19.06 21.39 -24.91
N GLU A 695 17.91 21.93 -24.52
CA GLU A 695 17.13 21.42 -23.39
C GLU A 695 16.66 19.96 -23.65
N LEU A 696 16.21 19.67 -24.87
CA LEU A 696 15.80 18.32 -25.25
C LEU A 696 16.98 17.33 -25.27
N ASP A 697 18.15 17.77 -25.77
CA ASP A 697 19.33 16.91 -25.81
C ASP A 697 19.82 16.58 -24.40
N GLU A 698 19.83 17.56 -23.47
CA GLU A 698 20.15 17.34 -22.06
C GLU A 698 19.15 16.41 -21.39
N LEU A 699 17.85 16.64 -21.61
CA LEU A 699 16.80 15.79 -21.07
C LEU A 699 16.95 14.34 -21.54
N LEU A 700 17.21 14.13 -22.83
CA LEU A 700 17.35 12.79 -23.42
C LEU A 700 18.70 12.11 -23.09
N GLN A 701 19.70 12.86 -22.62
CA GLN A 701 20.89 12.27 -22.00
C GLN A 701 20.56 11.71 -20.59
N LEU A 702 19.72 12.42 -19.82
CA LEU A 702 19.27 11.96 -18.49
C LEU A 702 18.27 10.81 -18.59
N ASN A 703 17.39 10.84 -19.61
CA ASN A 703 16.36 9.86 -19.82
C ASN A 703 16.16 9.60 -21.33
N PRO A 704 16.90 8.65 -21.92
CA PRO A 704 16.82 8.34 -23.36
C PRO A 704 15.43 7.86 -23.84
N ALA A 705 14.58 7.43 -22.92
CA ALA A 705 13.22 6.96 -23.18
C ALA A 705 12.15 7.94 -22.62
N HIS A 706 12.44 9.25 -22.61
CA HIS A 706 11.45 10.24 -22.19
C HIS A 706 10.38 10.44 -23.28
N ASP A 707 9.26 9.76 -23.16
CA ASP A 707 8.21 9.64 -24.18
C ASP A 707 7.77 10.99 -24.78
N LYS A 708 7.45 11.97 -23.94
CA LYS A 708 6.98 13.29 -24.39
C LYS A 708 8.08 14.11 -25.10
N ALA A 709 9.34 13.99 -24.66
CA ALA A 709 10.46 14.66 -25.32
C ALA A 709 10.73 14.03 -26.72
N LEU A 710 10.61 12.71 -26.83
CA LEU A 710 10.73 12.00 -28.11
C LEU A 710 9.59 12.38 -29.07
N LEU A 711 8.36 12.50 -28.58
CA LEU A 711 7.23 12.98 -29.37
C LEU A 711 7.44 14.43 -29.84
N LEU A 712 7.89 15.32 -28.97
CA LEU A 712 8.16 16.72 -29.31
C LEU A 712 9.27 16.82 -30.36
N ARG A 713 10.35 16.03 -30.21
CA ARG A 713 11.43 15.98 -31.21
C ARG A 713 10.93 15.44 -32.55
N HIS A 714 10.02 14.46 -32.57
CA HIS A 714 9.40 14.00 -33.80
C HIS A 714 8.57 15.09 -34.46
N ALA A 715 7.74 15.83 -33.70
CA ALA A 715 6.94 16.95 -34.20
C ALA A 715 7.81 18.08 -34.79
N ILE A 716 8.97 18.39 -34.18
CA ILE A 716 9.96 19.33 -34.72
C ILE A 716 10.53 18.84 -36.04
N ASN A 717 10.94 17.56 -36.12
CA ASN A 717 11.55 16.96 -37.30
C ASN A 717 10.60 16.93 -38.50
N VAL A 718 9.30 16.77 -38.30
CA VAL A 718 8.28 16.87 -39.34
C VAL A 718 7.87 18.30 -39.69
N ARG A 719 8.54 19.30 -39.09
CA ARG A 719 8.33 20.73 -39.31
C ARG A 719 6.91 21.23 -38.99
N LEU A 720 6.30 20.62 -38.00
CA LEU A 720 4.93 20.95 -37.56
C LEU A 720 4.77 22.42 -37.16
N PHE A 721 5.81 23.07 -36.68
CA PHE A 721 5.82 24.41 -36.12
C PHE A 721 6.40 25.50 -37.06
N GLN A 722 6.61 25.17 -38.35
CA GLN A 722 7.14 26.10 -39.36
C GLN A 722 6.02 26.80 -40.15
#